data_f736917c9044ffa9e06a92c514722ac2
#
_entry.id   f736917c9044ffa9e06a92c514722ac2
#
_cell.length_a   1.000
_cell.length_b   1.000
_cell.length_c   1.000
_cell.angle_alpha   90.00
_cell.angle_beta   90.00
_cell.angle_gamma   90.00
#
_symmetry.space_group_name_H-M   'P 1'
#
loop_
_entity.id
_entity.type
_entity.pdbx_description
1 polymer ?
#
loop_
_entity_poly.entity_id
_entity_poly.type
_entity_poly.pdbx_seq_one_letter_code
_entity_poly.pdbx_strand_id
1 'polypeptide(L)'
;MSNIMEKLELTAQSMYCKKIEELTPSELHLSLGKAVMGEIADNWAASKAKHNSERRAYYFSAEFLMGRMMYNNLYCLGILDDVKKMLKKKGVDINVFEDIDDAALGNGGLGRLAACYLDSAATMEVPLDGYGIRYKYGLFKQLIKDGYQVEVADDWQRFDDPWCLRREDEAVTVSFKGQTVKAVPYDMAVIGCKTTNINTLRLWQAEAINEFDFQAFNNTEYNRAVQEKNDAENITKVLYPNYNKYEGKVLRLKQQYFFCSASLQDIMRRYKAKHGSDFSFFAKENAIQLNDTHPVCSIPELVRLLMNEGMNFDEAFEIARKTCAYTNHTVLGEALEKWHADLMMQVIPEIYHIICLIANKLQEELTAKGISEDMKAKMRIVDANTVHMARLATYAGTYVNGVAKLHTEILKDDVLKEWYQVYPERFQNKTNGITQRRWLGLCNPELAALITEKVGSDNWLIDLSLLSKLNDCIDAKTITKFNTIKKKKKVQLAEYIKKMDGVEINPDSIYDIQVKRLHEYKRQLLNAFSIMTIYFRIKEGKLPNWTPTTFIFGAKAAPGYARAKAIIKYINEIADLVNNDPDTKDKLKVVFISNYNVSYAEKIVVAADLSEQTSTAGLEASGTGNMKFMLNGALTLGTYDGANIEIAECAGEENEYIFGARVEDIERLKKEGYDPKKLYEANPEIKKVVDTLIDGTFDDDGAQGEGSFAELHNALINGTSWQEADHYFHIYDLPLYVETKIRANKDYANRKEFGKKCLINIANAGKFSSDRAIVEYAKDIWHTSYRKV
;
A
#
# COMPACT_ATOMS: atom_id res chain seq x y z
N MET A 1 29.81 1.25 -18.59
CA MET A 1 30.33 1.08 -17.22
C MET A 1 31.44 2.04 -16.84
N SER A 2 32.42 2.30 -17.70
CA SER A 2 33.37 3.39 -17.43
C SER A 2 32.68 4.73 -17.20
N ASN A 3 31.62 4.98 -17.93
CA ASN A 3 30.85 6.22 -17.89
C ASN A 3 30.19 6.53 -16.53
N ILE A 4 29.65 5.51 -15.79
CA ILE A 4 28.97 5.78 -14.49
C ILE A 4 29.96 6.11 -13.38
N MET A 5 31.15 5.49 -13.38
CA MET A 5 32.23 5.81 -12.44
C MET A 5 32.81 7.19 -12.70
N GLU A 6 33.04 7.54 -13.94
CA GLU A 6 33.53 8.87 -14.33
C GLU A 6 32.52 9.96 -13.91
N LYS A 7 31.21 9.70 -14.15
CA LYS A 7 30.13 10.59 -13.71
C LYS A 7 30.09 10.70 -12.17
N LEU A 8 30.26 9.60 -11.45
CA LEU A 8 30.30 9.59 -10.00
C LEU A 8 31.51 10.38 -9.46
N GLU A 9 32.71 10.14 -10.01
CA GLU A 9 33.92 10.88 -9.61
C GLU A 9 33.77 12.37 -9.89
N LEU A 10 33.25 12.74 -11.06
CA LEU A 10 32.98 14.13 -11.41
C LEU A 10 31.95 14.77 -10.48
N THR A 11 30.89 14.05 -10.14
CA THR A 11 29.84 14.57 -9.25
C THR A 11 30.36 14.73 -7.81
N ALA A 12 31.13 13.76 -7.30
CA ALA A 12 31.77 13.84 -6.00
C ALA A 12 32.72 15.05 -5.88
N GLN A 13 33.53 15.26 -6.93
CA GLN A 13 34.47 16.38 -6.97
C GLN A 13 33.76 17.72 -7.13
N SER A 14 32.76 17.81 -8.02
CA SER A 14 32.09 19.10 -8.31
C SER A 14 31.14 19.54 -7.18
N MET A 15 30.49 18.61 -6.47
CA MET A 15 29.55 18.93 -5.40
C MET A 15 30.22 19.09 -4.03
N TYR A 16 31.24 18.27 -3.75
CA TYR A 16 31.80 18.12 -2.39
C TYR A 16 33.30 18.38 -2.31
N CYS A 17 34.00 18.55 -3.43
CA CYS A 17 35.47 18.65 -3.50
C CYS A 17 36.17 17.45 -2.84
N LYS A 18 35.57 16.25 -2.93
CA LYS A 18 36.02 15.01 -2.28
C LYS A 18 36.22 13.89 -3.31
N LYS A 19 37.03 12.91 -2.93
CA LYS A 19 37.08 11.62 -3.62
C LYS A 19 35.94 10.71 -3.12
N ILE A 20 35.63 9.65 -3.87
CA ILE A 20 34.53 8.73 -3.56
C ILE A 20 34.67 8.12 -2.15
N GLU A 21 35.89 7.71 -1.78
CA GLU A 21 36.21 7.10 -0.48
C GLU A 21 36.10 8.06 0.72
N GLU A 22 35.99 9.36 0.46
CA GLU A 22 35.87 10.41 1.48
C GLU A 22 34.42 10.87 1.71
N LEU A 23 33.48 10.37 0.86
CA LEU A 23 32.07 10.76 0.93
C LEU A 23 31.37 10.08 2.12
N THR A 24 30.53 10.84 2.80
CA THR A 24 29.54 10.27 3.73
C THR A 24 28.50 9.46 2.98
N PRO A 25 27.73 8.56 3.65
CA PRO A 25 26.65 7.80 3.00
C PRO A 25 25.66 8.67 2.22
N SER A 26 25.25 9.82 2.77
CA SER A 26 24.32 10.75 2.10
C SER A 26 24.95 11.44 0.88
N GLU A 27 26.20 11.89 1.00
CA GLU A 27 26.93 12.50 -0.13
C GLU A 27 27.16 11.48 -1.26
N LEU A 28 27.49 10.22 -0.92
CA LEU A 28 27.65 9.15 -1.88
C LEU A 28 26.31 8.80 -2.56
N HIS A 29 25.22 8.72 -1.77
CA HIS A 29 23.87 8.49 -2.29
C HIS A 29 23.48 9.56 -3.31
N LEU A 30 23.69 10.83 -2.97
CA LEU A 30 23.34 11.94 -3.85
C LEU A 30 24.22 11.96 -5.11
N SER A 31 25.52 11.72 -4.96
CA SER A 31 26.45 11.68 -6.09
C SER A 31 26.18 10.52 -7.06
N LEU A 32 25.98 9.31 -6.52
CA LEU A 32 25.67 8.14 -7.34
C LEU A 32 24.28 8.25 -7.98
N GLY A 33 23.30 8.78 -7.24
CA GLY A 33 21.96 9.00 -7.80
C GLY A 33 21.99 9.96 -8.99
N LYS A 34 22.71 11.09 -8.88
CA LYS A 34 22.91 12.01 -10.02
C LYS A 34 23.66 11.37 -11.18
N ALA A 35 24.67 10.55 -10.91
CA ALA A 35 25.38 9.81 -11.95
C ALA A 35 24.45 8.84 -12.70
N VAL A 36 23.57 8.12 -11.97
CA VAL A 36 22.54 7.25 -12.57
C VAL A 36 21.55 8.06 -13.39
N MET A 37 21.06 9.19 -12.87
CA MET A 37 20.13 10.08 -13.61
C MET A 37 20.76 10.59 -14.92
N GLY A 38 22.05 10.93 -14.90
CA GLY A 38 22.78 11.30 -16.10
C GLY A 38 22.99 10.15 -17.09
N GLU A 39 23.02 8.90 -16.60
CA GLU A 39 23.16 7.71 -17.46
C GLU A 39 21.86 7.38 -18.21
N ILE A 40 20.72 7.59 -17.57
CA ILE A 40 19.40 7.25 -18.12
C ILE A 40 18.75 8.38 -18.92
N ALA A 41 19.33 9.58 -18.95
CA ALA A 41 18.70 10.80 -19.47
C ALA A 41 18.21 10.64 -20.93
N ASP A 42 19.04 10.08 -21.83
CA ASP A 42 18.70 9.90 -23.25
C ASP A 42 17.56 8.88 -23.43
N ASN A 43 17.60 7.76 -22.70
CA ASN A 43 16.54 6.75 -22.73
C ASN A 43 15.22 7.29 -22.18
N TRP A 44 15.28 8.10 -21.13
CA TRP A 44 14.08 8.74 -20.55
C TRP A 44 13.47 9.74 -21.53
N ALA A 45 14.28 10.58 -22.17
CA ALA A 45 13.83 11.51 -23.21
C ALA A 45 13.22 10.78 -24.42
N ALA A 46 13.87 9.69 -24.88
CA ALA A 46 13.37 8.87 -25.99
C ALA A 46 12.03 8.20 -25.63
N SER A 47 11.89 7.68 -24.40
CA SER A 47 10.63 7.10 -23.93
C SER A 47 9.49 8.13 -23.86
N LYS A 48 9.76 9.34 -23.34
CA LYS A 48 8.79 10.44 -23.35
C LYS A 48 8.34 10.81 -24.78
N ALA A 49 9.27 10.88 -25.71
CA ALA A 49 8.97 11.19 -27.11
C ALA A 49 8.11 10.09 -27.77
N LYS A 50 8.46 8.81 -27.55
CA LYS A 50 7.66 7.66 -28.03
C LYS A 50 6.23 7.71 -27.49
N HIS A 51 6.08 7.87 -26.20
CA HIS A 51 4.76 7.88 -25.55
C HIS A 51 3.88 9.05 -25.96
N ASN A 52 4.45 10.18 -26.41
CA ASN A 52 3.68 11.29 -26.92
C ASN A 52 2.98 11.00 -28.27
N SER A 53 3.41 9.97 -28.99
CA SER A 53 2.80 9.55 -30.26
C SER A 53 1.78 8.43 -30.11
N GLU A 54 1.59 7.88 -28.89
CA GLU A 54 0.74 6.73 -28.59
C GLU A 54 -0.44 7.14 -27.68
N ARG A 55 -1.48 6.27 -27.63
CA ARG A 55 -2.48 6.35 -26.56
C ARG A 55 -1.78 6.12 -25.21
N ARG A 56 -2.06 7.00 -24.25
CA ARG A 56 -1.34 7.03 -22.97
C ARG A 56 -2.29 6.85 -21.80
N ALA A 57 -1.86 6.11 -20.80
CA ALA A 57 -2.56 5.99 -19.53
C ALA A 57 -1.87 6.85 -18.45
N TYR A 58 -2.67 7.30 -17.48
CA TYR A 58 -2.23 8.08 -16.33
C TYR A 58 -2.81 7.46 -15.06
N TYR A 59 -1.94 7.12 -14.11
CA TYR A 59 -2.32 6.50 -12.86
C TYR A 59 -2.35 7.54 -11.74
N PHE A 60 -3.56 7.94 -11.35
CA PHE A 60 -3.78 8.94 -10.30
C PHE A 60 -3.89 8.26 -8.94
N SER A 61 -2.98 8.57 -8.03
CA SER A 61 -2.98 8.00 -6.69
C SER A 61 -2.55 9.02 -5.65
N ALA A 62 -3.23 9.02 -4.50
CA ALA A 62 -2.83 9.83 -3.35
C ALA A 62 -1.51 9.37 -2.74
N GLU A 63 -1.08 8.14 -3.01
CA GLU A 63 0.15 7.57 -2.46
C GLU A 63 0.90 6.70 -3.48
N PHE A 64 2.24 6.81 -3.43
CA PHE A 64 3.19 5.96 -4.15
C PHE A 64 4.28 5.51 -3.20
N LEU A 65 4.15 4.31 -2.63
CA LEU A 65 5.10 3.77 -1.66
C LEU A 65 6.31 3.17 -2.40
N MET A 66 7.18 4.04 -2.90
CA MET A 66 8.32 3.67 -3.76
C MET A 66 9.40 2.89 -3.00
N GLY A 67 9.63 3.22 -1.73
CA GLY A 67 10.72 2.66 -0.96
C GLY A 67 12.08 3.18 -1.42
N ARG A 68 13.17 2.47 -1.05
CA ARG A 68 14.53 2.84 -1.43
C ARG A 68 14.76 2.63 -2.92
N MET A 69 15.20 3.70 -3.62
CA MET A 69 15.32 3.71 -5.08
C MET A 69 16.70 3.25 -5.57
N MET A 70 17.77 3.52 -4.84
CA MET A 70 19.15 3.25 -5.30
C MET A 70 19.35 1.80 -5.78
N TYR A 71 19.10 0.85 -4.89
CA TYR A 71 19.29 -0.56 -5.25
C TYR A 71 18.35 -1.02 -6.36
N ASN A 72 17.09 -0.59 -6.33
CA ASN A 72 16.10 -0.95 -7.33
C ASN A 72 16.48 -0.43 -8.72
N ASN A 73 16.92 0.82 -8.81
CA ASN A 73 17.32 1.44 -10.07
C ASN A 73 18.55 0.76 -10.66
N LEU A 74 19.59 0.50 -9.84
CA LEU A 74 20.78 -0.23 -10.25
C LEU A 74 20.46 -1.66 -10.68
N TYR A 75 19.51 -2.33 -9.98
CA TYR A 75 19.07 -3.67 -10.32
C TYR A 75 18.32 -3.71 -11.65
N CYS A 76 17.35 -2.83 -11.88
CA CYS A 76 16.60 -2.75 -13.14
C CYS A 76 17.49 -2.42 -14.34
N LEU A 77 18.52 -1.59 -14.13
CA LEU A 77 19.55 -1.30 -15.13
C LEU A 77 20.52 -2.47 -15.38
N GLY A 78 20.50 -3.52 -14.53
CA GLY A 78 21.40 -4.66 -14.63
C GLY A 78 22.86 -4.36 -14.24
N ILE A 79 23.12 -3.30 -13.48
CA ILE A 79 24.47 -2.83 -13.13
C ILE A 79 24.78 -2.88 -11.62
N LEU A 80 23.86 -3.39 -10.79
CA LEU A 80 24.02 -3.40 -9.33
C LEU A 80 25.32 -4.09 -8.88
N ASP A 81 25.61 -5.30 -9.40
CA ASP A 81 26.79 -6.06 -9.03
C ASP A 81 28.08 -5.39 -9.48
N ASP A 82 28.05 -4.70 -10.60
CA ASP A 82 29.23 -4.01 -11.13
C ASP A 82 29.52 -2.75 -10.33
N VAL A 83 28.49 -1.97 -9.95
CA VAL A 83 28.64 -0.81 -9.05
C VAL A 83 29.15 -1.28 -7.69
N LYS A 84 28.65 -2.38 -7.16
CA LYS A 84 29.12 -2.99 -5.92
C LYS A 84 30.61 -3.35 -5.98
N LYS A 85 31.06 -3.98 -7.06
CA LYS A 85 32.49 -4.31 -7.28
C LYS A 85 33.36 -3.05 -7.41
N MET A 86 32.84 -2.02 -8.10
CA MET A 86 33.58 -0.76 -8.29
C MET A 86 33.75 0.01 -6.99
N LEU A 87 32.68 0.16 -6.19
CA LEU A 87 32.74 0.80 -4.88
C LEU A 87 33.69 0.04 -3.94
N LYS A 88 33.63 -1.30 -3.93
CA LYS A 88 34.53 -2.13 -3.12
C LYS A 88 36.01 -1.91 -3.46
N LYS A 89 36.36 -1.70 -4.75
CA LYS A 89 37.72 -1.37 -5.16
C LYS A 89 38.20 -0.02 -4.63
N LYS A 90 37.26 0.89 -4.32
CA LYS A 90 37.52 2.19 -3.69
C LYS A 90 37.46 2.11 -2.15
N GLY A 91 37.28 0.91 -1.59
CA GLY A 91 37.16 0.73 -0.11
C GLY A 91 35.80 1.07 0.46
N VAL A 92 34.77 1.22 -0.36
CA VAL A 92 33.41 1.56 0.06
C VAL A 92 32.49 0.35 -0.03
N ASP A 93 31.77 0.05 1.05
CA ASP A 93 30.70 -0.96 1.04
C ASP A 93 29.39 -0.33 0.55
N ILE A 94 28.75 -0.93 -0.44
CA ILE A 94 27.45 -0.48 -0.97
C ILE A 94 26.34 -0.49 0.11
N ASN A 95 26.50 -1.30 1.16
CA ASN A 95 25.54 -1.41 2.26
C ASN A 95 25.40 -0.11 3.08
N VAL A 96 26.25 0.89 2.89
CA VAL A 96 26.09 2.23 3.47
C VAL A 96 24.76 2.88 3.06
N PHE A 97 24.17 2.45 1.95
CA PHE A 97 22.86 2.95 1.53
C PHE A 97 21.69 2.35 2.33
N GLU A 98 21.92 1.36 3.19
CA GLU A 98 20.90 0.89 4.13
C GLU A 98 20.56 1.93 5.23
N ASP A 99 21.44 2.89 5.45
CA ASP A 99 21.24 4.00 6.39
C ASP A 99 20.48 5.20 5.74
N ILE A 100 20.17 5.13 4.45
CA ILE A 100 19.36 6.14 3.73
C ILE A 100 17.88 5.81 3.93
N ASP A 101 17.11 6.82 4.35
CA ASP A 101 15.66 6.70 4.56
C ASP A 101 14.91 6.35 3.26
N ASP A 102 13.81 5.60 3.37
CA ASP A 102 12.90 5.35 2.24
C ASP A 102 12.18 6.64 1.85
N ALA A 103 11.89 6.80 0.57
CA ALA A 103 10.97 7.86 0.12
C ALA A 103 9.60 7.67 0.76
N ALA A 104 9.16 8.63 1.57
CA ALA A 104 7.94 8.55 2.38
C ALA A 104 6.73 9.13 1.63
N LEU A 105 6.38 8.54 0.49
CA LEU A 105 5.31 8.99 -0.43
C LEU A 105 4.04 8.12 -0.37
N GLY A 106 3.95 7.23 0.60
CA GLY A 106 2.82 6.31 0.77
C GLY A 106 2.81 5.67 2.15
N ASN A 107 1.75 4.92 2.44
CA ASN A 107 1.55 4.28 3.74
C ASN A 107 1.51 2.76 3.66
N GLY A 108 0.62 2.20 2.83
CA GLY A 108 0.30 0.77 2.88
C GLY A 108 0.12 0.12 1.51
N GLY A 109 -0.81 -0.85 1.46
CA GLY A 109 -1.06 -1.67 0.28
C GLY A 109 -1.41 -0.89 -0.98
N LEU A 110 -2.24 0.14 -0.86
CA LEU A 110 -2.66 0.98 -1.98
C LEU A 110 -1.46 1.71 -2.63
N GLY A 111 -0.62 2.34 -1.82
CA GLY A 111 0.55 3.07 -2.31
C GLY A 111 1.65 2.13 -2.83
N ARG A 112 1.82 0.94 -2.21
CA ARG A 112 2.78 -0.04 -2.72
C ARG A 112 2.30 -0.68 -4.01
N LEU A 113 1.00 -0.93 -4.16
CA LEU A 113 0.41 -1.39 -5.42
C LEU A 113 0.69 -0.40 -6.55
N ALA A 114 0.45 0.89 -6.32
CA ALA A 114 0.76 1.95 -7.29
C ALA A 114 2.23 1.92 -7.71
N ALA A 115 3.16 1.78 -6.76
CA ALA A 115 4.59 1.66 -7.05
C ALA A 115 4.93 0.39 -7.85
N CYS A 116 4.33 -0.77 -7.53
CA CYS A 116 4.50 -2.01 -8.31
C CYS A 116 3.96 -1.86 -9.73
N TYR A 117 2.83 -1.19 -9.90
CA TYR A 117 2.24 -0.97 -11.22
C TYR A 117 3.08 -0.03 -12.09
N LEU A 118 3.70 1.00 -11.52
CA LEU A 118 4.66 1.83 -12.27
C LEU A 118 5.88 1.04 -12.72
N ASP A 119 6.48 0.23 -11.85
CA ASP A 119 7.61 -0.66 -12.17
C ASP A 119 7.25 -1.63 -13.30
N SER A 120 6.09 -2.27 -13.20
CA SER A 120 5.59 -3.19 -14.21
C SER A 120 5.26 -2.50 -15.54
N ALA A 121 4.64 -1.32 -15.51
CA ALA A 121 4.35 -0.57 -16.72
C ALA A 121 5.62 -0.17 -17.45
N ALA A 122 6.65 0.27 -16.74
CA ALA A 122 7.94 0.58 -17.34
C ALA A 122 8.59 -0.67 -17.97
N THR A 123 8.57 -1.81 -17.27
CA THR A 123 9.16 -3.08 -17.74
C THR A 123 8.39 -3.68 -18.91
N MET A 124 7.05 -3.60 -18.90
CA MET A 124 6.18 -4.10 -19.96
C MET A 124 5.95 -3.09 -21.10
N GLU A 125 6.67 -1.99 -21.08
CA GLU A 125 6.63 -0.92 -22.09
C GLU A 125 5.22 -0.34 -22.31
N VAL A 126 4.40 -0.32 -21.23
CA VAL A 126 3.09 0.34 -21.25
C VAL A 126 3.31 1.85 -21.09
N PRO A 127 2.75 2.70 -21.96
CA PRO A 127 2.86 4.15 -21.85
C PRO A 127 2.00 4.66 -20.67
N LEU A 128 2.52 4.54 -19.45
CA LEU A 128 1.86 4.91 -18.19
C LEU A 128 2.70 5.89 -17.39
N ASP A 129 2.12 7.05 -17.05
CA ASP A 129 2.69 7.96 -16.06
C ASP A 129 1.87 7.93 -14.76
N GLY A 130 2.58 8.01 -13.63
CA GLY A 130 1.96 8.23 -12.32
C GLY A 130 1.82 9.71 -11.99
N TYR A 131 0.73 10.06 -11.29
CA TYR A 131 0.49 11.39 -10.76
C TYR A 131 0.08 11.33 -9.30
N GLY A 132 0.76 12.11 -8.44
CA GLY A 132 0.49 12.15 -7.01
C GLY A 132 1.03 13.40 -6.33
N ILE A 133 1.25 13.31 -5.03
CA ILE A 133 1.71 14.40 -4.17
C ILE A 133 3.12 14.10 -3.66
N ARG A 134 3.98 15.11 -3.65
CA ARG A 134 5.32 15.06 -3.04
C ARG A 134 5.23 15.44 -1.57
N TYR A 135 4.88 14.48 -0.71
CA TYR A 135 4.78 14.74 0.73
C TYR A 135 6.14 15.04 1.36
N LYS A 136 6.20 16.11 2.15
CA LYS A 136 7.43 16.51 2.82
C LYS A 136 7.83 15.54 3.95
N TYR A 137 6.85 15.11 4.73
CA TYR A 137 7.05 14.27 5.93
C TYR A 137 6.34 12.92 5.85
N GLY A 138 5.86 12.54 4.66
CA GLY A 138 5.12 11.29 4.47
C GLY A 138 3.91 11.16 5.38
N LEU A 139 3.67 9.93 5.91
CA LEU A 139 2.66 9.71 6.94
C LEU A 139 3.19 10.15 8.32
N PHE A 140 4.15 9.45 8.85
CA PHE A 140 4.97 9.71 10.03
C PHE A 140 6.02 8.58 10.19
N LYS A 141 7.08 8.87 10.94
CA LYS A 141 7.99 7.85 11.48
C LYS A 141 7.45 7.39 12.84
N GLN A 142 7.35 6.07 13.02
CA GLN A 142 6.83 5.49 14.25
C GLN A 142 7.96 5.21 15.24
N LEU A 143 7.80 5.68 16.45
CA LEU A 143 8.55 5.25 17.62
C LEU A 143 7.62 4.47 18.55
N ILE A 144 8.20 3.56 19.34
CA ILE A 144 7.50 2.90 20.44
C ILE A 144 8.08 3.41 21.74
N LYS A 145 7.22 4.02 22.57
CA LYS A 145 7.59 4.53 23.89
C LYS A 145 6.60 4.00 24.91
N ASP A 146 7.12 3.37 25.97
CA ASP A 146 6.30 2.76 27.03
C ASP A 146 5.19 1.82 26.48
N GLY A 147 5.51 1.10 25.39
CA GLY A 147 4.60 0.22 24.66
C GLY A 147 3.64 0.91 23.70
N TYR A 148 3.54 2.25 23.72
CA TYR A 148 2.65 3.01 22.83
C TYR A 148 3.35 3.50 21.55
N GLN A 149 2.55 3.64 20.49
CA GLN A 149 2.98 4.35 19.27
C GLN A 149 3.11 5.85 19.52
N VAL A 150 4.25 6.41 19.13
CA VAL A 150 4.50 7.85 19.07
C VAL A 150 4.85 8.23 17.64
N GLU A 151 4.18 9.25 17.10
CA GLU A 151 4.39 9.75 15.75
C GLU A 151 5.40 10.92 15.77
N VAL A 152 6.41 10.82 14.87
CA VAL A 152 7.35 11.91 14.62
C VAL A 152 7.48 12.16 13.11
N ALA A 153 8.03 13.32 12.73
CA ALA A 153 8.19 13.67 11.32
C ALA A 153 9.13 12.67 10.61
N ASP A 154 8.71 12.18 9.45
CA ASP A 154 9.53 11.38 8.54
C ASP A 154 10.20 12.30 7.52
N ASP A 155 11.31 12.95 7.94
CA ASP A 155 12.03 13.95 7.15
C ASP A 155 12.99 13.29 6.15
N TRP A 156 12.43 12.50 5.23
CA TRP A 156 13.17 11.70 4.26
C TRP A 156 13.96 12.53 3.24
N GLN A 157 13.61 13.80 3.08
CA GLN A 157 14.26 14.72 2.14
C GLN A 157 15.39 15.54 2.75
N ARG A 158 15.71 15.38 4.04
CA ARG A 158 16.69 16.24 4.76
C ARG A 158 18.09 16.28 4.14
N PHE A 159 18.49 15.26 3.39
CA PHE A 159 19.77 15.17 2.68
C PHE A 159 19.63 15.27 1.18
N ASP A 160 18.57 15.90 0.68
CA ASP A 160 18.17 15.96 -0.71
C ASP A 160 17.69 14.62 -1.29
N ASP A 161 17.11 14.72 -2.48
CA ASP A 161 16.56 13.60 -3.23
C ASP A 161 17.10 13.65 -4.67
N PRO A 162 18.02 12.74 -5.04
CA PRO A 162 18.61 12.75 -6.37
C PRO A 162 17.68 12.27 -7.49
N TRP A 163 16.53 11.68 -7.12
CA TRP A 163 15.65 10.99 -8.05
C TRP A 163 14.58 11.88 -8.66
N CYS A 164 14.26 13.02 -8.02
CA CYS A 164 13.23 13.94 -8.45
C CYS A 164 13.83 15.18 -9.12
N LEU A 165 13.37 15.46 -10.35
CA LEU A 165 13.71 16.68 -11.10
C LEU A 165 12.59 17.69 -10.97
N ARG A 166 12.86 18.84 -10.34
CA ARG A 166 11.94 19.99 -10.29
C ARG A 166 11.75 20.58 -11.69
N ARG A 167 10.48 20.75 -12.09
CA ARG A 167 10.10 21.30 -13.41
C ARG A 167 9.34 22.62 -13.22
N GLU A 168 10.08 23.65 -12.91
CA GLU A 168 9.53 24.99 -12.68
C GLU A 168 8.77 25.55 -13.87
N ASP A 169 9.25 25.26 -15.07
CA ASP A 169 8.67 25.63 -16.35
C ASP A 169 7.30 25.00 -16.65
N GLU A 170 6.94 23.95 -15.91
CA GLU A 170 5.69 23.24 -16.05
C GLU A 170 4.75 23.40 -14.84
N ALA A 171 5.06 24.36 -13.95
CA ALA A 171 4.23 24.67 -12.80
C ALA A 171 2.88 25.28 -13.24
N VAL A 172 1.84 24.96 -12.48
CA VAL A 172 0.48 25.46 -12.70
C VAL A 172 -0.09 26.05 -11.40
N THR A 173 -1.19 26.77 -11.49
CA THR A 173 -1.90 27.26 -10.29
C THR A 173 -3.15 26.44 -10.03
N VAL A 174 -3.44 26.20 -8.74
CA VAL A 174 -4.68 25.57 -8.28
C VAL A 174 -5.39 26.54 -7.33
N SER A 175 -6.67 26.79 -7.61
CA SER A 175 -7.48 27.73 -6.84
C SER A 175 -8.54 27.02 -6.02
N PHE A 176 -8.61 27.38 -4.75
CA PHE A 176 -9.69 27.05 -3.81
C PHE A 176 -10.47 28.33 -3.50
N LYS A 177 -11.62 28.21 -2.86
CA LYS A 177 -12.32 29.40 -2.37
C LYS A 177 -11.45 30.13 -1.34
N GLY A 178 -10.99 31.32 -1.69
CA GLY A 178 -10.17 32.17 -0.81
C GLY A 178 -8.68 31.83 -0.74
N GLN A 179 -8.19 30.88 -1.55
CA GLN A 179 -6.75 30.54 -1.62
C GLN A 179 -6.37 30.10 -3.02
N THR A 180 -5.25 30.60 -3.53
CA THR A 180 -4.61 30.10 -4.76
C THR A 180 -3.18 29.71 -4.43
N VAL A 181 -2.75 28.55 -4.90
CA VAL A 181 -1.41 28.03 -4.70
C VAL A 181 -0.76 27.68 -6.03
N LYS A 182 0.57 27.69 -6.05
CA LYS A 182 1.38 27.17 -7.15
C LYS A 182 1.58 25.69 -6.94
N ALA A 183 1.31 24.88 -7.95
CA ALA A 183 1.61 23.46 -7.99
C ALA A 183 2.86 23.26 -8.85
N VAL A 184 3.95 22.83 -8.21
CA VAL A 184 5.24 22.63 -8.88
C VAL A 184 5.49 21.13 -9.05
N PRO A 185 5.69 20.64 -10.29
CA PRO A 185 5.91 19.22 -10.53
C PRO A 185 7.36 18.83 -10.30
N TYR A 186 7.53 17.64 -9.74
CA TYR A 186 8.80 16.93 -9.60
C TYR A 186 8.68 15.59 -10.32
N ASP A 187 9.52 15.37 -11.34
CA ASP A 187 9.53 14.15 -12.14
C ASP A 187 10.53 13.14 -11.60
N MET A 188 10.05 11.95 -11.27
CA MET A 188 10.86 10.80 -10.87
C MET A 188 10.86 9.77 -12.01
N ALA A 189 12.04 9.31 -12.43
CA ALA A 189 12.18 8.27 -13.43
C ALA A 189 11.80 6.90 -12.86
N VAL A 190 11.01 6.13 -13.61
CA VAL A 190 10.66 4.74 -13.31
C VAL A 190 11.29 3.85 -14.36
N ILE A 191 12.36 3.14 -13.98
CA ILE A 191 13.23 2.41 -14.88
C ILE A 191 12.68 1.00 -15.13
N GLY A 192 12.45 0.66 -16.39
CA GLY A 192 12.06 -0.69 -16.80
C GLY A 192 13.21 -1.69 -16.70
N CYS A 193 12.90 -2.95 -16.39
CA CYS A 193 13.86 -4.03 -16.32
C CYS A 193 13.99 -4.74 -17.70
N LYS A 194 15.22 -5.04 -18.12
CA LYS A 194 15.51 -5.66 -19.43
C LYS A 194 14.90 -4.91 -20.61
N THR A 195 14.84 -3.60 -20.55
CA THR A 195 14.37 -2.68 -21.59
C THR A 195 15.05 -1.33 -21.43
N THR A 196 15.00 -0.50 -22.46
CA THR A 196 15.42 0.91 -22.40
C THR A 196 14.27 1.85 -22.03
N ASN A 197 13.04 1.33 -21.85
CA ASN A 197 11.86 2.13 -21.55
C ASN A 197 11.91 2.66 -20.13
N ILE A 198 11.62 3.97 -19.96
CA ILE A 198 11.58 4.66 -18.70
C ILE A 198 10.31 5.51 -18.65
N ASN A 199 9.43 5.22 -17.69
CA ASN A 199 8.22 5.98 -17.44
C ASN A 199 8.46 7.10 -16.43
N THR A 200 7.46 7.93 -16.17
CA THR A 200 7.55 9.07 -15.25
C THR A 200 6.54 8.95 -14.11
N LEU A 201 6.98 9.19 -12.90
CA LEU A 201 6.12 9.53 -11.77
C LEU A 201 6.23 11.04 -11.53
N ARG A 202 5.13 11.77 -11.76
CA ARG A 202 5.05 13.22 -11.52
C ARG A 202 4.37 13.49 -10.17
N LEU A 203 5.10 14.13 -9.29
CA LEU A 203 4.66 14.45 -7.93
C LEU A 203 4.54 15.97 -7.77
N TRP A 204 3.39 16.41 -7.26
CA TRP A 204 3.10 17.84 -7.09
C TRP A 204 3.43 18.32 -5.69
N GLN A 205 4.12 19.46 -5.62
CA GLN A 205 4.40 20.19 -4.37
C GLN A 205 3.67 21.53 -4.40
N ALA A 206 2.95 21.83 -3.32
CA ALA A 206 2.25 23.12 -3.18
C ALA A 206 3.22 24.16 -2.63
N GLU A 207 3.23 25.32 -3.29
CA GLU A 207 4.01 26.50 -2.90
C GLU A 207 3.12 27.74 -2.91
N ALA A 208 3.45 28.75 -2.11
CA ALA A 208 2.72 30.00 -2.11
C ALA A 208 2.98 30.78 -3.41
N ILE A 209 2.00 31.61 -3.83
CA ILE A 209 2.24 32.60 -4.88
C ILE A 209 3.21 33.66 -4.36
N ASN A 210 3.03 34.07 -3.10
CA ASN A 210 3.86 34.99 -2.36
C ASN A 210 4.50 34.29 -1.19
N GLU A 211 5.79 33.93 -1.28
CA GLU A 211 6.47 33.14 -0.27
C GLU A 211 6.81 33.93 1.00
N PHE A 212 6.95 35.27 0.87
CA PHE A 212 7.42 36.12 1.97
C PHE A 212 6.87 37.56 1.88
N ASP A 213 6.10 37.95 2.88
CA ASP A 213 5.62 39.37 3.03
C ASP A 213 6.68 40.20 3.73
N PHE A 214 7.46 40.90 2.93
CA PHE A 214 8.56 41.75 3.43
C PHE A 214 8.06 42.90 4.29
N GLN A 215 6.84 43.43 4.01
CA GLN A 215 6.26 44.53 4.78
C GLN A 215 5.87 44.04 6.18
N ALA A 216 5.23 42.88 6.30
CA ALA A 216 4.91 42.27 7.57
C ALA A 216 6.18 41.96 8.37
N PHE A 217 7.23 41.46 7.71
CA PHE A 217 8.51 41.19 8.37
C PHE A 217 9.14 42.46 8.94
N ASN A 218 9.18 43.56 8.17
CA ASN A 218 9.70 44.87 8.63
C ASN A 218 8.88 45.46 9.76
N ASN A 219 7.58 45.11 9.85
CA ASN A 219 6.70 45.51 10.96
C ASN A 219 6.83 44.57 12.16
N THR A 220 7.81 43.66 12.19
CA THR A 220 8.01 42.65 13.23
C THR A 220 6.91 41.57 13.38
N GLU A 221 6.05 41.46 12.39
CA GLU A 221 4.97 40.46 12.29
C GLU A 221 5.50 39.16 11.62
N TYR A 222 6.53 38.54 12.22
CA TYR A 222 7.30 37.44 11.62
C TYR A 222 6.46 36.24 11.22
N ASN A 223 5.46 35.86 12.03
CA ASN A 223 4.55 34.77 11.71
C ASN A 223 3.65 35.09 10.50
N ARG A 224 3.17 36.34 10.40
CA ARG A 224 2.36 36.82 9.28
C ARG A 224 3.18 36.84 8.00
N ALA A 225 4.48 37.23 8.10
CA ALA A 225 5.37 37.31 6.95
C ALA A 225 5.51 35.97 6.18
N VAL A 226 5.28 34.82 6.84
CA VAL A 226 5.35 33.47 6.25
C VAL A 226 4.02 32.73 6.28
N GLN A 227 2.90 33.40 6.57
CA GLN A 227 1.59 32.76 6.71
C GLN A 227 1.13 32.12 5.40
N GLU A 228 1.16 32.84 4.29
CA GLU A 228 0.75 32.33 2.96
C GLU A 228 1.61 31.11 2.56
N LYS A 229 2.92 31.17 2.81
CA LYS A 229 3.84 30.06 2.61
C LYS A 229 3.41 28.83 3.41
N ASN A 230 3.17 28.99 4.71
CA ASN A 230 2.80 27.87 5.59
C ASN A 230 1.47 27.25 5.18
N ASP A 231 0.48 28.08 4.81
CA ASP A 231 -0.85 27.63 4.40
C ASP A 231 -0.81 26.85 3.07
N ALA A 232 0.01 27.28 2.11
CA ALA A 232 0.23 26.55 0.87
C ALA A 232 0.97 25.22 1.10
N GLU A 233 2.10 25.25 1.81
CA GLU A 233 2.91 24.07 2.09
C GLU A 233 2.16 23.00 2.89
N ASN A 234 1.22 23.38 3.76
CA ASN A 234 0.41 22.44 4.55
C ASN A 234 -0.33 21.43 3.66
N ILE A 235 -0.69 21.81 2.43
CA ILE A 235 -1.39 20.92 1.48
C ILE A 235 -0.57 19.68 1.15
N THR A 236 0.78 19.79 1.11
CA THR A 236 1.65 18.69 0.72
C THR A 236 2.63 18.26 1.82
N LYS A 237 2.39 18.64 3.09
CA LYS A 237 3.28 18.25 4.19
C LYS A 237 3.11 16.80 4.62
N VAL A 238 1.88 16.35 4.85
CA VAL A 238 1.59 15.06 5.49
C VAL A 238 0.53 14.28 4.74
N LEU A 239 0.80 13.01 4.48
CA LEU A 239 -0.18 12.05 3.96
C LEU A 239 -1.20 11.70 5.05
N TYR A 240 -2.48 11.70 4.70
CA TYR A 240 -3.60 11.38 5.62
C TYR A 240 -3.57 12.19 6.92
N PRO A 241 -3.71 13.54 6.84
CA PRO A 241 -3.83 14.35 8.04
C PRO A 241 -5.03 13.89 8.88
N ASN A 242 -4.91 14.05 10.20
CA ASN A 242 -6.02 13.70 11.11
C ASN A 242 -7.27 14.53 10.77
N TYR A 243 -8.34 13.83 10.37
CA TYR A 243 -9.61 14.44 9.92
C TYR A 243 -10.75 14.32 10.94
N ASN A 244 -10.45 14.05 12.22
CA ASN A 244 -11.43 14.05 13.30
C ASN A 244 -12.01 15.46 13.54
N LYS A 245 -11.23 16.50 13.17
CA LYS A 245 -11.67 17.91 13.23
C LYS A 245 -11.96 18.44 11.83
N TYR A 246 -12.73 19.53 11.80
CA TYR A 246 -13.16 20.21 10.57
C TYR A 246 -11.96 20.64 9.69
N GLU A 247 -10.95 21.24 10.30
CA GLU A 247 -9.76 21.73 9.60
C GLU A 247 -8.98 20.59 8.90
N GLY A 248 -8.94 19.41 9.54
CA GLY A 248 -8.34 18.23 8.94
C GLY A 248 -9.13 17.72 7.73
N LYS A 249 -10.47 17.79 7.77
CA LYS A 249 -11.34 17.45 6.62
C LYS A 249 -11.13 18.43 5.47
N VAL A 250 -11.04 19.74 5.77
CA VAL A 250 -10.71 20.78 4.77
C VAL A 250 -9.37 20.49 4.10
N LEU A 251 -8.34 20.20 4.90
CA LEU A 251 -7.00 19.92 4.38
C LEU A 251 -6.98 18.68 3.49
N ARG A 252 -7.64 17.59 3.91
CA ARG A 252 -7.72 16.36 3.12
C ARG A 252 -8.43 16.58 1.78
N LEU A 253 -9.52 17.34 1.74
CA LEU A 253 -10.22 17.68 0.51
C LEU A 253 -9.34 18.55 -0.39
N LYS A 254 -8.61 19.54 0.19
CA LYS A 254 -7.64 20.35 -0.56
C LYS A 254 -6.54 19.49 -1.19
N GLN A 255 -5.99 18.52 -0.48
CA GLN A 255 -4.96 17.60 -1.01
C GLN A 255 -5.47 16.84 -2.22
N GLN A 256 -6.66 16.25 -2.13
CA GLN A 256 -7.26 15.49 -3.24
C GLN A 256 -7.47 16.37 -4.47
N TYR A 257 -8.13 17.50 -4.30
CA TYR A 257 -8.39 18.42 -5.41
C TYR A 257 -7.09 19.00 -6.00
N PHE A 258 -6.13 19.36 -5.16
CA PHE A 258 -4.84 19.92 -5.56
C PHE A 258 -4.14 19.08 -6.61
N PHE A 259 -3.88 17.82 -6.32
CA PHE A 259 -3.11 16.98 -7.25
C PHE A 259 -3.96 16.59 -8.48
N CYS A 260 -5.27 16.43 -8.34
CA CYS A 260 -6.16 16.15 -9.45
C CYS A 260 -6.17 17.31 -10.46
N SER A 261 -6.38 18.54 -9.99
CA SER A 261 -6.42 19.73 -10.84
C SER A 261 -5.08 19.98 -11.52
N ALA A 262 -3.98 19.94 -10.76
CA ALA A 262 -2.64 20.13 -11.31
C ALA A 262 -2.31 19.09 -12.40
N SER A 263 -2.65 17.83 -12.16
CA SER A 263 -2.41 16.74 -13.11
C SER A 263 -3.22 16.87 -14.39
N LEU A 264 -4.50 17.23 -14.28
CA LEU A 264 -5.37 17.44 -15.45
C LEU A 264 -4.93 18.65 -16.28
N GLN A 265 -4.54 19.75 -15.64
CA GLN A 265 -3.99 20.91 -16.33
C GLN A 265 -2.73 20.55 -17.13
N ASP A 266 -1.84 19.73 -16.57
CA ASP A 266 -0.65 19.24 -17.26
C ASP A 266 -1.00 18.34 -18.46
N ILE A 267 -1.93 17.40 -18.29
CA ILE A 267 -2.38 16.51 -19.39
C ILE A 267 -3.02 17.35 -20.50
N MET A 268 -3.88 18.31 -20.17
CA MET A 268 -4.52 19.20 -21.14
C MET A 268 -3.50 20.09 -21.83
N ARG A 269 -2.52 20.65 -21.12
CA ARG A 269 -1.43 21.45 -21.70
C ARG A 269 -0.68 20.66 -22.78
N ARG A 270 -0.31 19.39 -22.48
CA ARG A 270 0.37 18.52 -23.43
C ARG A 270 -0.50 18.14 -24.62
N TYR A 271 -1.79 17.88 -24.37
CA TYR A 271 -2.75 17.60 -25.43
C TYR A 271 -2.96 18.84 -26.35
N LYS A 272 -3.14 20.02 -25.77
CA LYS A 272 -3.30 21.27 -26.53
C LYS A 272 -2.07 21.63 -27.36
N ALA A 273 -0.87 21.31 -26.90
CA ALA A 273 0.36 21.51 -27.70
C ALA A 273 0.34 20.72 -29.01
N LYS A 274 -0.43 19.61 -29.08
CA LYS A 274 -0.55 18.73 -30.24
C LYS A 274 -1.78 19.02 -31.09
N HIS A 275 -2.92 19.35 -30.46
CA HIS A 275 -4.23 19.45 -31.12
C HIS A 275 -4.89 20.83 -31.02
N GLY A 276 -4.26 21.82 -30.36
CA GLY A 276 -4.88 23.11 -30.11
C GLY A 276 -6.14 22.97 -29.26
N SER A 277 -7.24 23.59 -29.72
CA SER A 277 -8.54 23.58 -29.02
C SER A 277 -9.49 22.46 -29.47
N ASP A 278 -9.01 21.50 -30.28
CA ASP A 278 -9.83 20.35 -30.71
C ASP A 278 -9.70 19.20 -29.72
N PHE A 279 -10.69 19.03 -28.84
CA PHE A 279 -10.73 17.94 -27.84
C PHE A 279 -11.45 16.68 -28.32
N SER A 280 -11.82 16.57 -29.59
CA SER A 280 -12.53 15.38 -30.13
C SER A 280 -11.75 14.07 -30.03
N PHE A 281 -10.42 14.15 -29.93
CA PHE A 281 -9.53 13.01 -29.79
C PHE A 281 -9.09 12.80 -28.34
N PHE A 282 -9.47 13.64 -27.38
CA PHE A 282 -8.94 13.60 -26.01
C PHE A 282 -9.12 12.24 -25.36
N ALA A 283 -10.34 11.70 -25.34
CA ALA A 283 -10.64 10.39 -24.78
C ALA A 283 -10.05 9.22 -25.59
N LYS A 284 -9.69 9.43 -26.87
CA LYS A 284 -9.02 8.42 -27.70
C LYS A 284 -7.52 8.32 -27.42
N GLU A 285 -6.90 9.41 -26.99
CA GLU A 285 -5.46 9.47 -26.74
C GLU A 285 -5.09 9.33 -25.25
N ASN A 286 -6.05 9.54 -24.33
CA ASN A 286 -5.81 9.56 -22.90
C ASN A 286 -6.76 8.63 -22.15
N ALA A 287 -6.21 7.87 -21.20
CA ALA A 287 -6.94 7.10 -20.22
C ALA A 287 -6.45 7.45 -18.82
N ILE A 288 -7.36 7.70 -17.87
CA ILE A 288 -7.01 8.05 -16.49
C ILE A 288 -7.56 6.96 -15.57
N GLN A 289 -6.65 6.30 -14.83
CA GLN A 289 -7.04 5.34 -13.81
C GLN A 289 -7.07 5.99 -12.44
N LEU A 290 -8.21 5.94 -11.78
CA LEU A 290 -8.43 6.47 -10.44
C LEU A 290 -8.18 5.36 -9.40
N ASN A 291 -7.10 5.51 -8.64
CA ASN A 291 -6.73 4.56 -7.60
C ASN A 291 -7.46 4.90 -6.30
N ASP A 292 -8.56 4.21 -6.03
CA ASP A 292 -9.56 4.48 -5.01
C ASP A 292 -10.35 5.79 -5.27
N THR A 293 -11.08 6.27 -4.27
CA THR A 293 -11.92 7.47 -4.35
C THR A 293 -11.15 8.78 -4.20
N HIS A 294 -9.91 8.73 -3.70
CA HIS A 294 -9.09 9.92 -3.47
C HIS A 294 -8.95 10.84 -4.72
N PRO A 295 -8.77 10.31 -5.94
CA PRO A 295 -8.66 11.14 -7.15
C PRO A 295 -9.99 11.36 -7.87
N VAL A 296 -11.15 11.02 -7.33
CA VAL A 296 -12.43 11.09 -8.05
C VAL A 296 -12.84 12.53 -8.39
N CYS A 297 -12.36 13.54 -7.66
CA CYS A 297 -12.49 14.95 -8.04
C CYS A 297 -11.94 15.26 -9.44
N SER A 298 -11.10 14.40 -10.01
CA SER A 298 -10.61 14.52 -11.39
C SER A 298 -11.73 14.54 -12.43
N ILE A 299 -12.82 13.81 -12.19
CA ILE A 299 -13.92 13.73 -13.15
C ILE A 299 -14.62 15.09 -13.30
N PRO A 300 -15.19 15.69 -12.23
CA PRO A 300 -15.81 17.01 -12.34
C PRO A 300 -14.80 18.12 -12.68
N GLU A 301 -13.53 17.98 -12.28
CA GLU A 301 -12.50 18.95 -12.67
C GLU A 301 -12.19 18.90 -14.16
N LEU A 302 -12.10 17.72 -14.77
CA LEU A 302 -11.92 17.60 -16.22
C LEU A 302 -13.10 18.23 -16.97
N VAL A 303 -14.34 18.00 -16.50
CA VAL A 303 -15.53 18.64 -17.06
C VAL A 303 -15.41 20.16 -16.98
N ARG A 304 -15.06 20.71 -15.81
CA ARG A 304 -14.88 22.15 -15.58
C ARG A 304 -13.83 22.74 -16.52
N LEU A 305 -12.68 22.08 -16.65
CA LEU A 305 -11.58 22.54 -17.50
C LEU A 305 -11.99 22.53 -18.98
N LEU A 306 -12.69 21.52 -19.45
CA LEU A 306 -13.20 21.45 -20.83
C LEU A 306 -14.28 22.52 -21.10
N MET A 307 -15.15 22.77 -20.11
CA MET A 307 -16.12 23.87 -20.22
C MET A 307 -15.43 25.23 -20.30
N ASN A 308 -14.33 25.42 -19.58
CA ASN A 308 -13.53 26.67 -19.70
C ASN A 308 -12.85 26.82 -21.07
N GLU A 309 -12.66 25.73 -21.82
CA GLU A 309 -12.23 25.76 -23.22
C GLU A 309 -13.39 26.03 -24.22
N GLY A 310 -14.61 26.26 -23.73
CA GLY A 310 -15.78 26.62 -24.51
C GLY A 310 -16.76 25.49 -24.85
N MET A 311 -16.55 24.29 -24.29
CA MET A 311 -17.49 23.19 -24.47
C MET A 311 -18.74 23.39 -23.61
N ASN A 312 -19.88 22.85 -24.05
CA ASN A 312 -21.04 22.69 -23.18
C ASN A 312 -20.84 21.54 -22.22
N PHE A 313 -21.68 21.47 -21.18
CA PHE A 313 -21.61 20.42 -20.15
C PHE A 313 -21.70 19.02 -20.70
N ASP A 314 -22.65 18.75 -21.62
CA ASP A 314 -22.87 17.39 -22.13
C ASP A 314 -21.66 16.87 -22.91
N GLU A 315 -21.07 17.70 -23.77
CA GLU A 315 -19.86 17.35 -24.51
C GLU A 315 -18.67 17.11 -23.57
N ALA A 316 -18.45 18.01 -22.63
CA ALA A 316 -17.35 17.93 -21.65
C ALA A 316 -17.50 16.68 -20.76
N PHE A 317 -18.72 16.37 -20.30
CA PHE A 317 -19.00 15.21 -19.47
C PHE A 317 -18.79 13.89 -20.24
N GLU A 318 -19.20 13.79 -21.49
CA GLU A 318 -18.97 12.61 -22.31
C GLU A 318 -17.47 12.33 -22.55
N ILE A 319 -16.65 13.37 -22.71
CA ILE A 319 -15.19 13.21 -22.78
C ILE A 319 -14.63 12.70 -21.45
N ALA A 320 -15.00 13.33 -20.34
CA ALA A 320 -14.54 12.92 -19.00
C ALA A 320 -14.94 11.46 -18.69
N ARG A 321 -16.19 11.10 -18.96
CA ARG A 321 -16.74 9.75 -18.76
C ARG A 321 -16.00 8.68 -19.56
N LYS A 322 -15.57 8.99 -20.79
CA LYS A 322 -14.81 8.07 -21.65
C LYS A 322 -13.31 8.03 -21.33
N THR A 323 -12.82 8.96 -20.52
CA THR A 323 -11.40 9.09 -20.19
C THR A 323 -11.06 8.39 -18.87
N CYS A 324 -11.94 8.40 -17.87
CA CYS A 324 -11.69 7.94 -16.52
C CYS A 324 -12.20 6.51 -16.28
N ALA A 325 -11.44 5.72 -15.53
CA ALA A 325 -11.83 4.43 -14.98
C ALA A 325 -11.48 4.35 -13.50
N TYR A 326 -12.26 3.61 -12.71
CA TYR A 326 -12.18 3.57 -11.25
C TYR A 326 -11.81 2.19 -10.73
N THR A 327 -10.78 2.11 -9.90
CA THR A 327 -10.45 0.93 -9.10
C THR A 327 -10.94 1.13 -7.67
N ASN A 328 -11.80 0.24 -7.19
CA ASN A 328 -12.25 0.21 -5.80
C ASN A 328 -11.31 -0.65 -4.94
N HIS A 329 -10.98 -0.19 -3.72
CA HIS A 329 -10.17 -0.92 -2.75
C HIS A 329 -10.90 -1.19 -1.43
N THR A 330 -12.20 -0.90 -1.35
CA THR A 330 -12.99 -0.94 -0.12
C THR A 330 -14.16 -1.88 -0.26
N VAL A 331 -14.32 -2.83 0.67
CA VAL A 331 -15.46 -3.77 0.74
C VAL A 331 -16.55 -3.35 1.73
N LEU A 332 -16.26 -2.42 2.65
CA LEU A 332 -17.23 -1.92 3.62
C LEU A 332 -17.97 -0.72 3.02
N GLY A 333 -19.28 -0.88 2.77
CA GLY A 333 -20.10 0.19 2.20
C GLY A 333 -20.10 1.48 3.04
N GLU A 334 -20.05 1.35 4.37
CA GLU A 334 -19.95 2.48 5.29
C GLU A 334 -18.61 3.21 5.24
N ALA A 335 -17.54 2.52 4.84
CA ALA A 335 -16.20 3.11 4.70
C ALA A 335 -15.96 3.78 3.34
N LEU A 336 -16.92 3.70 2.40
CA LEU A 336 -16.85 4.45 1.15
C LEU A 336 -16.83 5.95 1.41
N GLU A 337 -15.90 6.66 0.77
CA GLU A 337 -15.67 8.08 1.01
C GLU A 337 -16.88 8.94 0.68
N LYS A 338 -17.22 9.81 1.62
CA LYS A 338 -18.33 10.76 1.54
C LYS A 338 -17.85 12.14 1.96
N TRP A 339 -18.35 13.19 1.32
CA TRP A 339 -18.06 14.56 1.70
C TRP A 339 -19.37 15.31 1.98
N HIS A 340 -19.38 16.14 3.03
CA HIS A 340 -20.48 17.08 3.23
C HIS A 340 -20.51 18.12 2.11
N ALA A 341 -21.68 18.38 1.56
CA ALA A 341 -21.87 19.37 0.49
C ALA A 341 -21.43 20.77 0.94
N ASP A 342 -21.75 21.18 2.17
CA ASP A 342 -21.31 22.45 2.72
C ASP A 342 -19.80 22.60 2.75
N LEU A 343 -19.06 21.53 3.08
CA LEU A 343 -17.60 21.53 3.05
C LEU A 343 -17.08 21.72 1.62
N MET A 344 -17.65 21.01 0.66
CA MET A 344 -17.27 21.16 -0.75
C MET A 344 -17.59 22.58 -1.26
N MET A 345 -18.73 23.16 -0.91
CA MET A 345 -19.10 24.56 -1.26
C MET A 345 -18.15 25.58 -0.63
N GLN A 346 -17.58 25.28 0.54
CA GLN A 346 -16.62 26.16 1.20
C GLN A 346 -15.21 26.05 0.63
N VAL A 347 -14.81 24.91 0.08
CA VAL A 347 -13.44 24.64 -0.38
C VAL A 347 -13.35 24.72 -1.90
N ILE A 348 -14.24 24.05 -2.62
CA ILE A 348 -14.23 23.85 -4.08
C ILE A 348 -15.64 24.00 -4.68
N PRO A 349 -16.28 25.18 -4.57
CA PRO A 349 -17.68 25.38 -4.97
C PRO A 349 -17.96 25.08 -6.44
N GLU A 350 -17.04 25.39 -7.35
CA GLU A 350 -17.20 25.11 -8.77
C GLU A 350 -17.29 23.60 -9.04
N ILE A 351 -16.47 22.80 -8.34
CA ILE A 351 -16.49 21.35 -8.46
C ILE A 351 -17.79 20.76 -7.91
N TYR A 352 -18.25 21.26 -6.77
CA TYR A 352 -19.55 20.84 -6.23
C TYR A 352 -20.69 21.14 -7.20
N HIS A 353 -20.67 22.30 -7.87
CA HIS A 353 -21.66 22.64 -8.88
C HIS A 353 -21.66 21.64 -10.06
N ILE A 354 -20.47 21.28 -10.57
CA ILE A 354 -20.36 20.28 -11.65
C ILE A 354 -20.85 18.89 -11.16
N ILE A 355 -20.54 18.51 -9.92
CA ILE A 355 -21.06 17.25 -9.35
C ILE A 355 -22.59 17.24 -9.33
N CYS A 356 -23.23 18.37 -9.00
CA CYS A 356 -24.69 18.51 -9.02
C CYS A 356 -25.27 18.32 -10.45
N LEU A 357 -24.60 18.90 -11.47
CA LEU A 357 -24.99 18.70 -12.87
C LEU A 357 -24.88 17.21 -13.28
N ILE A 358 -23.79 16.55 -12.90
CA ILE A 358 -23.61 15.10 -13.15
C ILE A 358 -24.68 14.28 -12.43
N ALA A 359 -25.00 14.62 -11.18
CA ALA A 359 -26.03 13.94 -10.39
C ALA A 359 -27.42 14.08 -11.02
N ASN A 360 -27.77 15.27 -11.52
CA ASN A 360 -29.03 15.50 -12.22
C ASN A 360 -29.11 14.66 -13.50
N LYS A 361 -28.04 14.64 -14.30
CA LYS A 361 -27.98 13.85 -15.52
C LYS A 361 -28.15 12.34 -15.24
N LEU A 362 -27.58 11.83 -14.16
CA LEU A 362 -27.84 10.45 -13.72
C LEU A 362 -29.34 10.20 -13.49
N GLN A 363 -30.01 11.08 -12.74
CA GLN A 363 -31.45 10.91 -12.45
C GLN A 363 -32.30 10.96 -13.72
N GLU A 364 -31.97 11.81 -14.70
CA GLU A 364 -32.60 11.85 -16.01
C GLU A 364 -32.38 10.55 -16.78
N GLU A 365 -31.15 10.02 -16.86
CA GLU A 365 -30.85 8.74 -17.53
C GLU A 365 -31.58 7.57 -16.87
N LEU A 366 -31.60 7.50 -15.53
CA LEU A 366 -32.30 6.43 -14.80
C LEU A 366 -33.82 6.48 -15.04
N THR A 367 -34.37 7.67 -15.11
CA THR A 367 -35.78 7.90 -15.43
C THR A 367 -36.10 7.44 -16.86
N ALA A 368 -35.26 7.80 -17.83
CA ALA A 368 -35.40 7.37 -19.22
C ALA A 368 -35.28 5.84 -19.39
N LYS A 369 -34.49 5.17 -18.52
CA LYS A 369 -34.37 3.71 -18.45
C LYS A 369 -35.54 3.03 -17.72
N GLY A 370 -36.51 3.76 -17.17
CA GLY A 370 -37.64 3.20 -16.41
C GLY A 370 -37.27 2.62 -15.05
N ILE A 371 -36.15 3.06 -14.44
CA ILE A 371 -35.71 2.60 -13.14
C ILE A 371 -36.66 3.14 -12.04
N SER A 372 -37.00 2.27 -11.06
CA SER A 372 -37.90 2.63 -9.95
C SER A 372 -37.36 3.76 -9.08
N GLU A 373 -38.28 4.54 -8.44
CA GLU A 373 -37.89 5.65 -7.57
C GLU A 373 -37.04 5.17 -6.36
N ASP A 374 -37.33 4.01 -5.81
CA ASP A 374 -36.54 3.42 -4.72
C ASP A 374 -35.08 3.16 -5.16
N MET A 375 -34.91 2.56 -6.33
CA MET A 375 -33.58 2.29 -6.87
C MET A 375 -32.84 3.58 -7.25
N LYS A 376 -33.56 4.55 -7.85
CA LYS A 376 -32.98 5.87 -8.15
C LYS A 376 -32.50 6.58 -6.87
N ALA A 377 -33.26 6.48 -5.77
CA ALA A 377 -32.86 7.05 -4.50
C ALA A 377 -31.56 6.42 -3.94
N LYS A 378 -31.41 5.09 -4.02
CA LYS A 378 -30.19 4.38 -3.61
C LYS A 378 -28.96 4.74 -4.46
N MET A 379 -29.18 5.14 -5.70
CA MET A 379 -28.11 5.50 -6.64
C MET A 379 -27.75 6.99 -6.64
N ARG A 380 -28.38 7.85 -5.82
CA ARG A 380 -28.09 9.27 -5.78
C ARG A 380 -26.61 9.53 -5.47
N ILE A 381 -25.97 10.36 -6.30
CA ILE A 381 -24.60 10.81 -6.08
C ILE A 381 -24.57 11.86 -4.96
N VAL A 382 -25.54 12.78 -5.00
CA VAL A 382 -25.77 13.76 -3.94
C VAL A 382 -27.08 13.41 -3.26
N ASP A 383 -27.02 13.12 -1.97
CA ASP A 383 -28.17 12.75 -1.15
C ASP A 383 -28.16 13.55 0.15
N ALA A 384 -29.25 14.29 0.40
CA ALA A 384 -29.32 15.30 1.46
C ALA A 384 -28.11 16.25 1.39
N ASN A 385 -27.27 16.28 2.42
CA ASN A 385 -26.05 17.11 2.48
C ASN A 385 -24.78 16.27 2.28
N THR A 386 -24.85 15.17 1.51
CA THR A 386 -23.74 14.22 1.34
C THR A 386 -23.46 13.93 -0.12
N VAL A 387 -22.19 13.99 -0.50
CA VAL A 387 -21.67 13.59 -1.82
C VAL A 387 -20.99 12.24 -1.68
N HIS A 388 -21.44 11.24 -2.46
CA HIS A 388 -20.95 9.87 -2.46
C HIS A 388 -19.92 9.67 -3.59
N MET A 389 -18.65 9.64 -3.24
CA MET A 389 -17.57 9.65 -4.24
C MET A 389 -17.50 8.36 -5.07
N ALA A 390 -17.72 7.19 -4.48
CA ALA A 390 -17.75 5.93 -5.22
C ALA A 390 -18.91 5.86 -6.23
N ARG A 391 -20.08 6.42 -5.89
CA ARG A 391 -21.23 6.51 -6.79
C ARG A 391 -20.92 7.43 -7.97
N LEU A 392 -20.30 8.57 -7.71
CA LEU A 392 -19.82 9.51 -8.74
C LEU A 392 -18.86 8.81 -9.71
N ALA A 393 -17.83 8.13 -9.18
CA ALA A 393 -16.84 7.41 -9.99
C ALA A 393 -17.46 6.29 -10.83
N THR A 394 -18.40 5.54 -10.28
CA THR A 394 -19.08 4.44 -10.96
C THR A 394 -19.96 4.93 -12.13
N TYR A 395 -20.66 6.06 -11.94
CA TYR A 395 -21.46 6.64 -13.00
C TYR A 395 -20.63 7.33 -14.08
N ALA A 396 -19.69 8.17 -13.63
CA ALA A 396 -18.97 9.09 -14.50
C ALA A 396 -17.63 8.52 -15.02
N GLY A 397 -17.46 7.21 -15.00
CA GLY A 397 -16.32 6.51 -15.57
C GLY A 397 -16.71 5.41 -16.56
N THR A 398 -15.72 4.86 -17.25
CA THR A 398 -15.89 3.76 -18.21
C THR A 398 -16.08 2.43 -17.51
N TYR A 399 -15.18 2.12 -16.56
CA TYR A 399 -15.10 0.84 -15.87
C TYR A 399 -14.93 1.04 -14.36
N VAL A 400 -15.43 0.04 -13.62
CA VAL A 400 -15.18 -0.15 -12.19
C VAL A 400 -14.56 -1.53 -12.02
N ASN A 401 -13.40 -1.63 -11.40
CA ASN A 401 -12.85 -2.94 -11.09
C ASN A 401 -12.61 -3.15 -9.60
N GLY A 402 -12.87 -4.40 -9.17
CA GLY A 402 -12.36 -4.93 -7.92
C GLY A 402 -10.91 -5.40 -8.09
N VAL A 403 -10.27 -5.76 -6.98
CA VAL A 403 -8.83 -6.07 -6.91
C VAL A 403 -8.51 -7.50 -6.49
N ALA A 404 -9.53 -8.33 -6.32
CA ALA A 404 -9.49 -9.78 -6.18
C ALA A 404 -10.85 -10.35 -6.63
N LYS A 405 -10.88 -11.65 -6.92
CA LYS A 405 -12.09 -12.32 -7.41
C LYS A 405 -13.26 -12.17 -6.44
N LEU A 406 -13.08 -12.53 -5.16
CA LEU A 406 -14.12 -12.37 -4.14
C LEU A 406 -14.54 -10.90 -3.98
N HIS A 407 -13.59 -9.98 -3.93
CA HIS A 407 -13.87 -8.54 -3.81
C HIS A 407 -14.80 -8.05 -4.94
N THR A 408 -14.53 -8.48 -6.16
CA THR A 408 -15.34 -8.10 -7.32
C THR A 408 -16.77 -8.62 -7.21
N GLU A 409 -16.97 -9.85 -6.71
CA GLU A 409 -18.31 -10.38 -6.47
C GLU A 409 -19.03 -9.64 -5.35
N ILE A 410 -18.34 -9.29 -4.25
CA ILE A 410 -18.92 -8.45 -3.17
C ILE A 410 -19.33 -7.07 -3.71
N LEU A 411 -18.56 -6.47 -4.61
CA LEU A 411 -18.96 -5.21 -5.26
C LEU A 411 -20.25 -5.34 -6.06
N LYS A 412 -20.44 -6.46 -6.78
CA LYS A 412 -21.62 -6.73 -7.61
C LYS A 412 -22.85 -7.09 -6.79
N ASP A 413 -22.67 -7.85 -5.73
CA ASP A 413 -23.79 -8.45 -4.97
C ASP A 413 -24.23 -7.61 -3.78
N ASP A 414 -23.35 -6.73 -3.25
CA ASP A 414 -23.60 -5.92 -2.05
C ASP A 414 -23.26 -4.44 -2.27
N VAL A 415 -21.98 -4.06 -2.28
CA VAL A 415 -21.50 -2.68 -2.14
C VAL A 415 -21.99 -1.74 -3.23
N LEU A 416 -22.03 -2.21 -4.49
CA LEU A 416 -22.48 -1.47 -5.68
C LEU A 416 -23.56 -2.25 -6.45
N LYS A 417 -24.37 -3.01 -5.73
CA LYS A 417 -25.39 -3.90 -6.30
C LYS A 417 -26.35 -3.21 -7.26
N GLU A 418 -26.90 -2.08 -6.88
CA GLU A 418 -27.82 -1.32 -7.73
C GLU A 418 -27.14 -0.84 -9.02
N TRP A 419 -25.86 -0.50 -8.92
CA TRP A 419 -25.06 -0.08 -10.06
C TRP A 419 -24.78 -1.22 -11.02
N TYR A 420 -24.47 -2.41 -10.49
CA TYR A 420 -24.26 -3.61 -11.30
C TYR A 420 -25.54 -4.04 -12.03
N GLN A 421 -26.70 -3.90 -11.39
CA GLN A 421 -27.99 -4.22 -12.03
C GLN A 421 -28.28 -3.29 -13.23
N VAL A 422 -27.85 -2.04 -13.19
CA VAL A 422 -28.11 -1.05 -14.26
C VAL A 422 -27.01 -1.00 -15.33
N TYR A 423 -25.74 -1.22 -14.92
CA TYR A 423 -24.56 -1.09 -15.76
C TYR A 423 -23.58 -2.27 -15.59
N PRO A 424 -24.02 -3.53 -15.80
CA PRO A 424 -23.19 -4.72 -15.54
C PRO A 424 -21.89 -4.74 -16.36
N GLU A 425 -21.91 -4.17 -17.58
CA GLU A 425 -20.79 -4.14 -18.51
C GLU A 425 -19.58 -3.33 -18.01
N ARG A 426 -19.77 -2.49 -17.00
CA ARG A 426 -18.69 -1.66 -16.43
C ARG A 426 -17.83 -2.41 -15.42
N PHE A 427 -18.34 -3.50 -14.84
CA PHE A 427 -17.70 -4.20 -13.75
C PHE A 427 -16.69 -5.23 -14.23
N GLN A 428 -15.46 -5.12 -13.75
CA GLN A 428 -14.37 -6.02 -14.09
C GLN A 428 -13.62 -6.45 -12.81
N ASN A 429 -12.87 -7.55 -12.89
CA ASN A 429 -11.88 -7.95 -11.91
C ASN A 429 -10.47 -7.75 -12.47
N LYS A 430 -9.60 -7.13 -11.68
CA LYS A 430 -8.14 -7.09 -11.91
C LYS A 430 -7.46 -7.49 -10.61
N THR A 431 -7.21 -8.79 -10.46
CA THR A 431 -6.51 -9.30 -9.27
C THR A 431 -5.17 -8.58 -9.12
N ASN A 432 -4.90 -8.06 -7.92
CA ASN A 432 -3.67 -7.35 -7.63
C ASN A 432 -2.43 -8.23 -7.90
N GLY A 433 -1.30 -7.60 -8.00
CA GLY A 433 0.00 -8.24 -8.13
C GLY A 433 1.12 -7.41 -7.51
N ILE A 434 2.29 -7.99 -7.45
CA ILE A 434 3.52 -7.41 -6.93
C ILE A 434 4.63 -7.51 -7.97
N THR A 435 5.61 -6.60 -7.94
CA THR A 435 6.78 -6.71 -8.81
C THR A 435 7.76 -7.75 -8.24
N GLN A 436 8.03 -8.80 -9.01
CA GLN A 436 9.02 -9.82 -8.68
C GLN A 436 10.45 -9.28 -8.68
N ARG A 437 10.72 -8.16 -9.32
CA ARG A 437 12.05 -7.54 -9.35
C ARG A 437 12.46 -7.11 -7.95
N ARG A 438 11.67 -6.28 -7.27
CA ARG A 438 11.93 -5.88 -5.87
C ARG A 438 11.72 -7.03 -4.89
N TRP A 439 10.57 -7.72 -4.99
CA TRP A 439 10.08 -8.64 -3.95
C TRP A 439 10.61 -10.07 -4.04
N LEU A 440 11.45 -10.36 -5.04
CA LEU A 440 12.22 -11.60 -5.15
C LEU A 440 13.66 -11.32 -5.62
N GLY A 441 13.82 -10.78 -6.82
CA GLY A 441 15.14 -10.60 -7.44
C GLY A 441 16.09 -9.78 -6.60
N LEU A 442 15.65 -8.61 -6.13
CA LEU A 442 16.47 -7.69 -5.34
C LEU A 442 16.60 -8.13 -3.87
N CYS A 443 15.48 -8.42 -3.20
CA CYS A 443 15.50 -8.68 -1.75
C CYS A 443 15.95 -10.09 -1.37
N ASN A 444 15.91 -11.08 -2.30
CA ASN A 444 16.27 -12.48 -2.04
C ASN A 444 17.19 -13.05 -3.14
N PRO A 445 18.40 -12.51 -3.31
CA PRO A 445 19.29 -12.88 -4.42
C PRO A 445 19.67 -14.37 -4.39
N GLU A 446 19.76 -15.00 -3.22
CA GLU A 446 20.08 -16.43 -3.12
C GLU A 446 18.93 -17.31 -3.62
N LEU A 447 17.68 -16.96 -3.30
CA LEU A 447 16.51 -17.66 -3.84
C LEU A 447 16.36 -17.39 -5.34
N ALA A 448 16.58 -16.16 -5.78
CA ALA A 448 16.59 -15.78 -7.19
C ALA A 448 17.61 -16.60 -8.00
N ALA A 449 18.80 -16.82 -7.45
CA ALA A 449 19.83 -17.66 -8.07
C ALA A 449 19.39 -19.15 -8.15
N LEU A 450 18.79 -19.69 -7.08
CA LEU A 450 18.23 -21.04 -7.09
C LEU A 450 17.13 -21.21 -8.14
N ILE A 451 16.22 -20.24 -8.23
CA ILE A 451 15.14 -20.23 -9.22
C ILE A 451 15.73 -20.18 -10.65
N THR A 452 16.68 -19.28 -10.89
CA THR A 452 17.35 -19.17 -12.20
C THR A 452 18.07 -20.47 -12.59
N GLU A 453 18.75 -21.14 -11.63
CA GLU A 453 19.36 -22.47 -11.85
C GLU A 453 18.31 -23.50 -12.29
N LYS A 454 17.16 -23.52 -11.64
CA LYS A 454 16.12 -24.55 -11.85
C LYS A 454 15.23 -24.26 -13.07
N VAL A 455 14.90 -23.01 -13.31
CA VAL A 455 14.12 -22.57 -14.48
C VAL A 455 14.97 -22.57 -15.76
N GLY A 456 16.30 -22.43 -15.62
CA GLY A 456 17.27 -22.40 -16.71
C GLY A 456 17.48 -21.00 -17.32
N SER A 457 16.84 -19.97 -16.81
CA SER A 457 17.03 -18.57 -17.23
C SER A 457 16.53 -17.60 -16.17
N ASP A 458 16.98 -16.34 -16.26
CA ASP A 458 16.49 -15.23 -15.45
C ASP A 458 15.28 -14.48 -16.09
N ASN A 459 14.67 -15.07 -17.12
CA ASN A 459 13.50 -14.46 -17.79
C ASN A 459 12.25 -14.40 -16.91
N TRP A 460 12.21 -15.13 -15.79
CA TRP A 460 11.18 -14.98 -14.78
C TRP A 460 11.09 -13.53 -14.22
N LEU A 461 12.14 -12.74 -14.38
CA LEU A 461 12.13 -11.31 -14.04
C LEU A 461 11.11 -10.50 -14.85
N ILE A 462 10.73 -10.97 -16.04
CA ILE A 462 9.77 -10.32 -16.94
C ILE A 462 8.57 -11.21 -17.30
N ASP A 463 8.64 -12.50 -16.94
CA ASP A 463 7.54 -13.47 -17.08
C ASP A 463 7.53 -14.41 -15.86
N LEU A 464 6.79 -14.02 -14.83
CA LEU A 464 6.72 -14.78 -13.58
C LEU A 464 6.02 -16.14 -13.74
N SER A 465 5.29 -16.39 -14.83
CA SER A 465 4.66 -17.68 -15.10
C SER A 465 5.68 -18.82 -15.24
N LEU A 466 6.92 -18.50 -15.59
CA LEU A 466 8.03 -19.44 -15.69
C LEU A 466 8.38 -20.13 -14.36
N LEU A 467 7.94 -19.60 -13.22
CA LEU A 467 8.11 -20.24 -11.92
C LEU A 467 7.43 -21.62 -11.86
N SER A 468 6.39 -21.84 -12.66
CA SER A 468 5.69 -23.15 -12.73
C SER A 468 6.62 -24.31 -13.05
N LYS A 469 7.74 -24.08 -13.76
CA LYS A 469 8.79 -25.09 -14.03
C LYS A 469 9.44 -25.64 -12.76
N LEU A 470 9.38 -24.90 -11.65
CA LEU A 470 9.90 -25.38 -10.37
C LEU A 470 9.15 -26.62 -9.86
N ASN A 471 7.86 -26.80 -10.21
CA ASN A 471 7.09 -27.96 -9.78
C ASN A 471 7.78 -29.28 -10.15
N ASP A 472 8.45 -29.33 -11.32
CA ASP A 472 9.18 -30.52 -11.79
C ASP A 472 10.57 -30.67 -11.13
N CYS A 473 10.98 -29.67 -10.34
CA CYS A 473 12.32 -29.59 -9.72
C CYS A 473 12.30 -29.72 -8.19
N ILE A 474 11.14 -30.01 -7.59
CA ILE A 474 10.99 -30.13 -6.12
C ILE A 474 11.47 -31.52 -5.65
N ASP A 475 12.77 -31.69 -5.55
CA ASP A 475 13.44 -32.86 -5.01
C ASP A 475 14.09 -32.59 -3.64
N ALA A 476 14.59 -33.63 -2.98
CA ALA A 476 15.23 -33.51 -1.67
C ALA A 476 16.43 -32.55 -1.66
N LYS A 477 17.18 -32.43 -2.76
CA LYS A 477 18.32 -31.54 -2.90
C LYS A 477 17.87 -30.08 -2.99
N THR A 478 16.82 -29.82 -3.76
CA THR A 478 16.23 -28.49 -3.92
C THR A 478 15.61 -28.01 -2.61
N ILE A 479 14.88 -28.88 -1.91
CA ILE A 479 14.30 -28.59 -0.58
C ILE A 479 15.44 -28.24 0.42
N THR A 480 16.52 -28.99 0.43
CA THR A 480 17.68 -28.73 1.33
C THR A 480 18.32 -27.38 1.03
N LYS A 481 18.54 -27.04 -0.27
CA LYS A 481 19.08 -25.75 -0.68
C LYS A 481 18.13 -24.60 -0.24
N PHE A 482 16.83 -24.75 -0.47
CA PHE A 482 15.83 -23.76 -0.04
C PHE A 482 15.85 -23.55 1.47
N ASN A 483 15.83 -24.62 2.28
CA ASN A 483 15.88 -24.52 3.74
C ASN A 483 17.16 -23.81 4.21
N THR A 484 18.29 -24.04 3.55
CA THR A 484 19.56 -23.36 3.85
C THR A 484 19.48 -21.87 3.55
N ILE A 485 18.88 -21.48 2.42
CA ILE A 485 18.65 -20.08 2.06
C ILE A 485 17.71 -19.41 3.09
N LYS A 486 16.60 -20.05 3.42
CA LYS A 486 15.66 -19.56 4.43
C LYS A 486 16.35 -19.33 5.78
N LYS A 487 17.17 -20.28 6.24
CA LYS A 487 17.95 -20.13 7.48
C LYS A 487 18.88 -18.93 7.42
N LYS A 488 19.58 -18.71 6.31
CA LYS A 488 20.44 -17.53 6.12
C LYS A 488 19.63 -16.23 6.22
N LYS A 489 18.44 -16.17 5.60
CA LYS A 489 17.57 -14.98 5.67
C LYS A 489 17.04 -14.72 7.09
N LYS A 490 16.76 -15.77 7.84
CA LYS A 490 16.34 -15.66 9.25
C LYS A 490 17.48 -15.11 10.13
N VAL A 491 18.71 -15.51 9.92
CA VAL A 491 19.88 -14.93 10.59
C VAL A 491 20.02 -13.45 10.26
N GLN A 492 19.93 -13.08 8.97
CA GLN A 492 20.01 -11.68 8.53
C GLN A 492 18.90 -10.81 9.15
N LEU A 493 17.67 -11.34 9.24
CA LEU A 493 16.57 -10.62 9.89
C LEU A 493 16.81 -10.48 11.40
N ALA A 494 17.33 -11.51 12.07
CA ALA A 494 17.64 -11.44 13.50
C ALA A 494 18.68 -10.36 13.81
N GLU A 495 19.73 -10.27 12.99
CA GLU A 495 20.75 -9.22 13.09
C GLU A 495 20.15 -7.83 12.84
N TYR A 496 19.25 -7.72 11.86
CA TYR A 496 18.60 -6.46 11.51
C TYR A 496 17.66 -5.98 12.63
N ILE A 497 16.82 -6.87 13.19
CA ILE A 497 15.95 -6.56 14.34
C ILE A 497 16.80 -6.14 15.56
N LYS A 498 17.90 -6.84 15.82
CA LYS A 498 18.82 -6.46 16.90
C LYS A 498 19.40 -5.05 16.68
N LYS A 499 19.78 -4.71 15.43
CA LYS A 499 20.30 -3.36 15.07
C LYS A 499 19.22 -2.28 15.24
N MET A 500 18.01 -2.54 14.78
CA MET A 500 16.95 -1.52 14.68
C MET A 500 16.14 -1.35 15.97
N ASP A 501 15.80 -2.47 16.62
CA ASP A 501 14.88 -2.50 17.76
C ASP A 501 15.53 -3.01 19.06
N GLY A 502 16.82 -3.40 19.02
CA GLY A 502 17.58 -3.85 20.19
C GLY A 502 17.16 -5.22 20.72
N VAL A 503 16.32 -5.97 20.00
CA VAL A 503 15.77 -7.25 20.46
C VAL A 503 16.49 -8.42 19.80
N GLU A 504 16.92 -9.39 20.62
CA GLU A 504 17.48 -10.64 20.14
C GLU A 504 16.40 -11.69 19.90
N ILE A 505 16.43 -12.32 18.73
CA ILE A 505 15.52 -13.41 18.35
C ILE A 505 16.29 -14.61 17.86
N ASN A 506 15.71 -15.82 18.07
CA ASN A 506 16.33 -17.07 17.68
C ASN A 506 16.04 -17.39 16.21
N PRO A 507 17.05 -17.46 15.32
CA PRO A 507 16.85 -17.79 13.92
C PRO A 507 16.50 -19.28 13.68
N ASP A 508 16.52 -20.14 14.71
CA ASP A 508 16.05 -21.52 14.64
C ASP A 508 14.56 -21.69 14.99
N SER A 509 13.96 -20.67 15.62
CA SER A 509 12.51 -20.67 15.90
C SER A 509 11.68 -20.49 14.63
N ILE A 510 10.40 -20.85 14.67
CA ILE A 510 9.46 -20.50 13.61
C ILE A 510 9.30 -18.98 13.58
N TYR A 511 9.39 -18.37 12.41
CA TYR A 511 9.06 -16.95 12.23
C TYR A 511 7.63 -16.81 11.75
N ASP A 512 6.73 -16.52 12.70
CA ASP A 512 5.31 -16.26 12.52
C ASP A 512 5.12 -14.74 12.46
N ILE A 513 4.75 -14.21 11.29
CA ILE A 513 4.88 -12.78 10.99
C ILE A 513 3.57 -12.16 10.56
N GLN A 514 3.17 -11.09 11.27
CA GLN A 514 2.05 -10.23 10.93
C GLN A 514 2.52 -8.79 10.77
N VAL A 515 2.79 -8.37 9.53
CA VAL A 515 3.23 -7.01 9.19
C VAL A 515 2.25 -6.37 8.20
N LYS A 516 1.48 -5.44 8.70
CA LYS A 516 0.45 -4.70 7.96
C LYS A 516 -0.05 -3.52 8.78
N ARG A 517 -0.71 -2.55 8.14
CA ARG A 517 -1.39 -1.45 8.83
C ARG A 517 -2.25 -2.00 9.97
N LEU A 518 -2.21 -1.37 11.16
CA LEU A 518 -3.05 -1.77 12.27
C LEU A 518 -4.48 -1.28 12.07
N HIS A 519 -5.40 -2.24 12.06
CA HIS A 519 -6.83 -1.99 11.97
C HIS A 519 -7.59 -3.16 12.59
N GLU A 520 -8.73 -2.89 13.25
CA GLU A 520 -9.51 -3.92 13.94
C GLU A 520 -9.93 -5.08 13.01
N TYR A 521 -10.31 -4.80 11.73
CA TYR A 521 -10.71 -5.87 10.81
C TYR A 521 -9.55 -6.79 10.38
N LYS A 522 -8.30 -6.30 10.44
CA LYS A 522 -7.09 -7.11 10.17
C LYS A 522 -6.73 -8.05 11.32
N ARG A 523 -7.35 -7.82 12.44
CA ARG A 523 -7.38 -8.67 13.65
C ARG A 523 -6.00 -9.00 14.23
N GLN A 524 -5.10 -8.01 14.35
CA GLN A 524 -3.88 -8.18 15.15
C GLN A 524 -4.22 -8.56 16.60
N LEU A 525 -5.35 -8.10 17.12
CA LEU A 525 -5.86 -8.48 18.44
C LEU A 525 -6.17 -9.99 18.53
N LEU A 526 -6.72 -10.60 17.46
CA LEU A 526 -6.97 -12.05 17.41
C LEU A 526 -5.64 -12.83 17.50
N ASN A 527 -4.60 -12.34 16.83
CA ASN A 527 -3.26 -12.93 16.91
C ASN A 527 -2.68 -12.79 18.32
N ALA A 528 -2.81 -11.63 18.94
CA ALA A 528 -2.40 -11.40 20.33
C ALA A 528 -3.11 -12.37 21.30
N PHE A 529 -4.42 -12.55 21.17
CA PHE A 529 -5.17 -13.53 21.96
C PHE A 529 -4.72 -14.98 21.70
N SER A 530 -4.40 -15.33 20.48
CA SER A 530 -3.87 -16.67 20.17
C SER A 530 -2.53 -16.94 20.86
N ILE A 531 -1.65 -15.94 20.93
CA ILE A 531 -0.36 -16.04 21.62
C ILE A 531 -0.60 -16.24 23.12
N MET A 532 -1.52 -15.51 23.74
CA MET A 532 -1.87 -15.69 25.15
C MET A 532 -2.49 -17.05 25.43
N THR A 533 -3.33 -17.57 24.52
CA THR A 533 -3.88 -18.92 24.65
C THR A 533 -2.77 -19.98 24.64
N ILE A 534 -1.83 -19.86 23.67
CA ILE A 534 -0.66 -20.77 23.57
C ILE A 534 0.22 -20.64 24.81
N TYR A 535 0.48 -19.42 25.29
CA TYR A 535 1.24 -19.16 26.52
C TYR A 535 0.64 -19.90 27.71
N PHE A 536 -0.66 -19.77 27.97
CA PHE A 536 -1.34 -20.47 29.06
C PHE A 536 -1.30 -21.99 28.88
N ARG A 537 -1.52 -22.51 27.67
CA ARG A 537 -1.44 -23.95 27.39
C ARG A 537 -0.04 -24.51 27.61
N ILE A 538 1.02 -23.77 27.34
CA ILE A 538 2.41 -24.17 27.65
C ILE A 538 2.63 -24.21 29.15
N LYS A 539 2.18 -23.18 29.90
CA LYS A 539 2.27 -23.14 31.36
C LYS A 539 1.50 -24.29 32.03
N GLU A 540 0.39 -24.70 31.46
CA GLU A 540 -0.43 -25.82 31.91
C GLU A 540 0.10 -27.21 31.45
N GLY A 541 1.23 -27.27 30.73
CA GLY A 541 1.82 -28.49 30.22
C GLY A 541 1.06 -29.17 29.08
N LYS A 542 0.10 -28.47 28.47
CA LYS A 542 -0.75 -28.98 27.37
C LYS A 542 -0.02 -29.02 26.01
N LEU A 543 1.08 -28.32 25.86
CA LEU A 543 1.88 -28.23 24.64
C LEU A 543 3.36 -28.61 24.92
N PRO A 544 3.67 -29.88 25.33
CA PRO A 544 5.00 -30.25 25.74
C PRO A 544 6.02 -30.21 24.59
N ASN A 545 5.58 -30.47 23.36
CA ASN A 545 6.44 -30.59 22.17
C ASN A 545 6.32 -29.34 21.27
N TRP A 546 6.04 -28.14 21.85
CA TRP A 546 5.97 -26.91 21.11
C TRP A 546 7.33 -26.53 20.50
N THR A 547 7.40 -26.38 19.20
CA THR A 547 8.58 -25.87 18.49
C THR A 547 8.74 -24.36 18.80
N PRO A 548 9.92 -23.90 19.24
CA PRO A 548 10.14 -22.49 19.52
C PRO A 548 9.63 -21.59 18.39
N THR A 549 8.88 -20.54 18.75
CA THR A 549 8.23 -19.65 17.80
C THR A 549 8.51 -18.19 18.17
N THR A 550 8.92 -17.40 17.21
CA THR A 550 9.02 -15.95 17.30
C THR A 550 7.88 -15.30 16.53
N PHE A 551 7.00 -14.63 17.25
CA PHE A 551 5.90 -13.86 16.69
C PHE A 551 6.39 -12.42 16.44
N ILE A 552 6.34 -11.99 15.18
CA ILE A 552 6.84 -10.68 14.76
C ILE A 552 5.67 -9.85 14.26
N PHE A 553 5.38 -8.75 14.96
CA PHE A 553 4.41 -7.75 14.56
C PHE A 553 5.12 -6.52 14.01
N GLY A 554 4.50 -5.90 13.01
CA GLY A 554 4.89 -4.58 12.52
C GLY A 554 3.66 -3.88 11.98
N ALA A 555 3.30 -2.74 12.57
CA ALA A 555 2.05 -2.07 12.24
C ALA A 555 2.10 -0.59 12.62
N LYS A 556 1.61 0.28 11.73
CA LYS A 556 1.33 1.69 12.04
C LYS A 556 -0.18 1.86 12.20
N ALA A 557 -0.60 2.48 13.31
CA ALA A 557 -1.98 2.89 13.53
C ALA A 557 -2.18 4.32 13.02
N ALA A 558 -3.37 4.65 12.50
CA ALA A 558 -3.70 6.04 12.19
C ALA A 558 -3.61 6.89 13.48
N PRO A 559 -3.10 8.12 13.44
CA PRO A 559 -2.85 8.93 14.64
C PRO A 559 -4.06 9.13 15.55
N GLY A 560 -5.26 9.26 14.96
CA GLY A 560 -6.52 9.43 15.69
C GLY A 560 -7.25 8.12 16.04
N TYR A 561 -6.69 6.94 15.76
CA TYR A 561 -7.34 5.66 15.98
C TYR A 561 -6.94 5.08 17.35
N ALA A 562 -7.64 5.49 18.39
CA ALA A 562 -7.31 5.17 19.78
C ALA A 562 -7.28 3.65 20.07
N ARG A 563 -8.29 2.88 19.63
CA ARG A 563 -8.31 1.41 19.77
C ARG A 563 -7.12 0.73 19.12
N ALA A 564 -6.75 1.16 17.91
CA ALA A 564 -5.59 0.60 17.22
C ALA A 564 -4.30 0.84 18.01
N LYS A 565 -4.15 2.02 18.62
CA LYS A 565 -2.99 2.33 19.49
C LYS A 565 -3.02 1.48 20.78
N ALA A 566 -4.17 1.23 21.35
CA ALA A 566 -4.32 0.33 22.50
C ALA A 566 -3.94 -1.12 22.16
N ILE A 567 -4.26 -1.59 20.96
CA ILE A 567 -3.85 -2.93 20.50
C ILE A 567 -2.32 -3.01 20.38
N ILE A 568 -1.63 -1.94 19.93
CA ILE A 568 -0.16 -1.89 19.93
C ILE A 568 0.38 -2.02 21.37
N LYS A 569 -0.17 -1.26 22.31
CA LYS A 569 0.19 -1.34 23.73
C LYS A 569 -0.01 -2.77 24.26
N TYR A 570 -1.17 -3.38 24.00
CA TYR A 570 -1.48 -4.73 24.47
C TYR A 570 -0.48 -5.78 23.93
N ILE A 571 -0.08 -5.67 22.66
CA ILE A 571 0.94 -6.57 22.07
C ILE A 571 2.28 -6.39 22.77
N ASN A 572 2.67 -5.15 23.11
CA ASN A 572 3.93 -4.88 23.80
C ASN A 572 3.90 -5.39 25.25
N GLU A 573 2.76 -5.27 25.96
CA GLU A 573 2.56 -5.87 27.29
C GLU A 573 2.70 -7.41 27.25
N ILE A 574 2.10 -8.05 26.22
CA ILE A 574 2.28 -9.50 25.99
C ILE A 574 3.76 -9.82 25.74
N ALA A 575 4.45 -9.00 24.98
CA ALA A 575 5.87 -9.21 24.71
C ALA A 575 6.69 -9.16 26.02
N ASP A 576 6.43 -8.18 26.88
CA ASP A 576 7.11 -8.07 28.16
C ASP A 576 6.85 -9.28 29.07
N LEU A 577 5.62 -9.76 29.15
CA LEU A 577 5.27 -10.94 29.92
C LEU A 577 5.95 -12.19 29.36
N VAL A 578 5.69 -12.52 28.10
CA VAL A 578 6.07 -13.80 27.48
C VAL A 578 7.59 -13.93 27.35
N ASN A 579 8.28 -12.85 27.02
CA ASN A 579 9.73 -12.83 26.78
C ASN A 579 10.55 -12.97 28.07
N ASN A 580 9.98 -12.64 29.23
CA ASN A 580 10.65 -12.65 30.52
C ASN A 580 10.21 -13.83 31.41
N ASP A 581 9.12 -14.52 31.10
CA ASP A 581 8.65 -15.67 31.89
C ASP A 581 9.61 -16.86 31.71
N PRO A 582 10.24 -17.36 32.81
CA PRO A 582 11.22 -18.45 32.72
C PRO A 582 10.65 -19.76 32.16
N ASP A 583 9.35 -20.00 32.24
CA ASP A 583 8.69 -21.22 31.75
C ASP A 583 8.44 -21.20 30.23
N THR A 584 8.43 -20.03 29.63
CA THR A 584 8.03 -19.85 28.22
C THR A 584 9.06 -19.15 27.33
N LYS A 585 10.02 -18.40 27.88
CA LYS A 585 10.99 -17.58 27.12
C LYS A 585 11.82 -18.36 26.09
N ASP A 586 12.05 -19.65 26.30
CA ASP A 586 12.79 -20.52 25.38
C ASP A 586 11.88 -21.12 24.30
N LYS A 587 10.55 -20.98 24.44
CA LYS A 587 9.53 -21.51 23.54
C LYS A 587 8.80 -20.45 22.75
N LEU A 588 8.61 -19.27 23.35
CA LEU A 588 7.89 -18.17 22.76
C LEU A 588 8.72 -16.89 22.82
N LYS A 589 8.71 -16.12 21.74
CA LYS A 589 9.24 -14.78 21.67
C LYS A 589 8.23 -13.90 20.93
N VAL A 590 7.92 -12.73 21.47
CA VAL A 590 7.05 -11.75 20.83
C VAL A 590 7.84 -10.46 20.59
N VAL A 591 7.78 -9.95 19.38
CA VAL A 591 8.48 -8.72 18.98
C VAL A 591 7.53 -7.83 18.21
N PHE A 592 7.39 -6.59 18.65
CA PHE A 592 6.78 -5.53 17.86
C PHE A 592 7.89 -4.66 17.26
N ILE A 593 8.14 -4.79 15.96
CA ILE A 593 9.14 -3.98 15.28
C ILE A 593 8.64 -2.56 15.06
N SER A 594 9.50 -1.58 15.30
CA SER A 594 9.17 -0.18 15.11
C SER A 594 9.25 0.25 13.64
N ASN A 595 8.46 1.24 13.26
CA ASN A 595 8.55 1.93 11.97
C ASN A 595 8.57 1.03 10.73
N TYR A 596 7.70 0.01 10.69
CA TYR A 596 7.56 -0.86 9.51
C TYR A 596 7.42 -0.05 8.21
N ASN A 597 8.31 -0.29 7.26
CA ASN A 597 8.42 0.39 5.97
C ASN A 597 8.86 -0.59 4.87
N VAL A 598 9.07 -0.13 3.63
CA VAL A 598 9.47 -0.99 2.50
C VAL A 598 10.82 -1.65 2.73
N SER A 599 11.82 -0.92 3.24
CA SER A 599 13.16 -1.47 3.50
C SER A 599 13.13 -2.55 4.57
N TYR A 600 12.31 -2.40 5.61
CA TYR A 600 12.10 -3.43 6.62
C TYR A 600 11.35 -4.64 6.02
N ALA A 601 10.33 -4.39 5.20
CA ALA A 601 9.55 -5.43 4.53
C ALA A 601 10.44 -6.34 3.65
N GLU A 602 11.43 -5.79 2.96
CA GLU A 602 12.38 -6.54 2.12
C GLU A 602 13.21 -7.55 2.93
N LYS A 603 13.49 -7.27 4.20
CA LYS A 603 14.17 -8.20 5.12
C LYS A 603 13.22 -9.23 5.73
N ILE A 604 11.96 -8.84 5.97
CA ILE A 604 10.95 -9.66 6.64
C ILE A 604 10.37 -10.73 5.72
N VAL A 605 9.91 -10.35 4.52
CA VAL A 605 9.18 -11.29 3.64
C VAL A 605 10.02 -12.47 3.20
N VAL A 606 11.33 -12.31 3.14
CA VAL A 606 12.27 -13.36 2.74
C VAL A 606 12.58 -14.35 3.89
N ALA A 607 12.39 -13.94 5.14
CA ALA A 607 12.73 -14.69 6.33
C ALA A 607 11.54 -15.43 6.98
N ALA A 608 10.30 -15.06 6.63
CA ALA A 608 9.10 -15.63 7.24
C ALA A 608 8.94 -17.12 6.93
N ASP A 609 8.47 -17.88 7.92
CA ASP A 609 7.97 -19.23 7.76
C ASP A 609 6.44 -19.25 7.58
N LEU A 610 5.72 -18.44 8.37
CA LEU A 610 4.28 -18.25 8.32
C LEU A 610 3.92 -16.79 8.06
N SER A 611 2.94 -16.59 7.20
CA SER A 611 2.38 -15.30 6.79
C SER A 611 0.99 -15.14 7.39
N GLU A 612 0.84 -14.28 8.39
CA GLU A 612 -0.41 -14.04 9.09
C GLU A 612 -1.35 -13.12 8.31
N GLN A 613 -2.49 -13.67 7.85
CA GLN A 613 -3.49 -13.01 7.03
C GLN A 613 -4.88 -13.21 7.63
N THR A 614 -5.09 -12.62 8.81
CA THR A 614 -6.18 -12.95 9.76
C THR A 614 -7.40 -12.05 9.67
N SER A 615 -7.61 -11.32 8.55
CA SER A 615 -8.79 -10.47 8.39
C SER A 615 -10.10 -11.22 8.61
N THR A 616 -11.13 -10.53 9.08
CA THR A 616 -12.48 -11.09 9.08
C THR A 616 -12.90 -11.34 7.62
N ALA A 617 -13.41 -12.55 7.32
CA ALA A 617 -13.74 -12.91 5.94
C ALA A 617 -14.69 -11.91 5.29
N GLY A 618 -14.38 -11.53 4.05
CA GLY A 618 -15.11 -10.52 3.28
C GLY A 618 -14.68 -9.08 3.52
N LEU A 619 -13.69 -8.79 4.38
CA LEU A 619 -13.30 -7.42 4.70
C LEU A 619 -11.96 -6.97 4.11
N GLU A 620 -11.04 -7.88 3.79
CA GLU A 620 -9.81 -7.53 3.06
C GLU A 620 -10.06 -7.66 1.56
N ALA A 621 -10.10 -6.55 0.85
CA ALA A 621 -10.38 -6.55 -0.60
C ALA A 621 -9.43 -7.46 -1.39
N SER A 622 -8.15 -7.46 -1.08
CA SER A 622 -7.14 -8.31 -1.71
C SER A 622 -6.02 -8.67 -0.73
N GLY A 623 -5.31 -7.67 -0.22
CA GLY A 623 -3.98 -7.81 0.31
C GLY A 623 -2.94 -7.94 -0.82
N THR A 624 -1.71 -7.53 -0.53
CA THR A 624 -0.52 -7.75 -1.39
C THR A 624 0.66 -8.26 -0.60
N GLY A 625 0.64 -8.11 0.73
CA GLY A 625 1.62 -8.71 1.63
C GLY A 625 1.65 -10.24 1.50
N ASN A 626 0.47 -10.86 1.46
CA ASN A 626 0.30 -12.30 1.25
C ASN A 626 1.02 -12.81 -0.01
N MET A 627 0.97 -12.08 -1.11
CA MET A 627 1.65 -12.42 -2.37
C MET A 627 3.18 -12.36 -2.23
N LYS A 628 3.73 -11.37 -1.50
CA LYS A 628 5.17 -11.23 -1.23
C LYS A 628 5.70 -12.40 -0.40
N PHE A 629 4.96 -12.79 0.60
CA PHE A 629 5.27 -13.94 1.44
C PHE A 629 5.22 -15.25 0.65
N MET A 630 4.16 -15.48 -0.15
CA MET A 630 4.04 -16.63 -1.05
C MET A 630 5.23 -16.74 -1.99
N LEU A 631 5.61 -15.63 -2.64
CA LEU A 631 6.72 -15.57 -3.60
C LEU A 631 8.08 -15.91 -2.94
N ASN A 632 8.21 -15.71 -1.63
CA ASN A 632 9.40 -16.04 -0.85
C ASN A 632 9.28 -17.34 -0.03
N GLY A 633 8.23 -18.12 -0.28
CA GLY A 633 8.04 -19.44 0.33
C GLY A 633 7.64 -19.41 1.80
N ALA A 634 6.90 -18.40 2.25
CA ALA A 634 6.18 -18.46 3.51
C ALA A 634 4.77 -19.02 3.25
N LEU A 635 4.26 -19.83 4.17
CA LEU A 635 2.92 -20.41 4.05
C LEU A 635 1.89 -19.44 4.66
N THR A 636 0.76 -19.27 3.98
CA THR A 636 -0.32 -18.41 4.49
C THR A 636 -1.01 -19.10 5.66
N LEU A 637 -1.02 -18.43 6.83
CA LEU A 637 -1.90 -18.78 7.95
C LEU A 637 -2.96 -17.66 8.01
N GLY A 638 -4.16 -17.96 7.51
CA GLY A 638 -5.14 -16.90 7.27
C GLY A 638 -6.56 -17.39 7.06
N THR A 639 -7.44 -16.41 6.92
CA THR A 639 -8.85 -16.64 6.61
C THR A 639 -9.07 -16.80 5.12
N TYR A 640 -10.22 -17.36 4.74
CA TYR A 640 -10.67 -17.47 3.35
C TYR A 640 -11.22 -16.12 2.89
N ASP A 641 -10.31 -15.18 2.59
CA ASP A 641 -10.60 -13.77 2.32
C ASP A 641 -9.63 -13.17 1.29
N GLY A 642 -10.10 -12.20 0.52
CA GLY A 642 -9.29 -11.46 -0.44
C GLY A 642 -8.47 -12.37 -1.37
N ALA A 643 -7.20 -12.02 -1.56
CA ALA A 643 -6.28 -12.81 -2.39
C ALA A 643 -5.80 -14.11 -1.73
N ASN A 644 -6.04 -14.33 -0.42
CA ASN A 644 -5.73 -15.63 0.22
C ASN A 644 -6.44 -16.78 -0.47
N ILE A 645 -7.67 -16.54 -0.97
CA ILE A 645 -8.45 -17.53 -1.72
C ILE A 645 -7.70 -17.95 -2.98
N GLU A 646 -7.29 -16.97 -3.77
CA GLU A 646 -6.58 -17.22 -5.03
C GLU A 646 -5.18 -17.81 -4.81
N ILE A 647 -4.53 -17.50 -3.67
CA ILE A 647 -3.27 -18.12 -3.24
C ILE A 647 -3.50 -19.61 -2.95
N ALA A 648 -4.52 -19.94 -2.16
CA ALA A 648 -4.88 -21.33 -1.86
C ALA A 648 -5.32 -22.09 -3.12
N GLU A 649 -6.07 -21.46 -4.03
CA GLU A 649 -6.40 -22.04 -5.34
C GLU A 649 -5.16 -22.37 -6.18
N CYS A 650 -4.14 -21.50 -6.18
CA CYS A 650 -2.93 -21.69 -6.96
C CYS A 650 -1.95 -22.71 -6.35
N ALA A 651 -1.75 -22.64 -5.04
CA ALA A 651 -0.80 -23.49 -4.33
C ALA A 651 -1.38 -24.86 -3.92
N GLY A 652 -2.72 -24.99 -3.86
CA GLY A 652 -3.44 -26.08 -3.21
C GLY A 652 -3.66 -25.75 -1.72
N GLU A 653 -4.92 -25.84 -1.25
CA GLU A 653 -5.30 -25.48 0.13
C GLU A 653 -4.53 -26.31 1.18
N GLU A 654 -4.13 -27.54 0.84
CA GLU A 654 -3.31 -28.43 1.68
C GLU A 654 -1.88 -27.90 1.93
N ASN A 655 -1.44 -26.92 1.13
CA ASN A 655 -0.14 -26.26 1.27
C ASN A 655 -0.23 -24.92 2.02
N GLU A 656 -1.41 -24.63 2.61
CA GLU A 656 -1.70 -23.44 3.40
C GLU A 656 -2.35 -23.84 4.74
N TYR A 657 -2.56 -22.84 5.60
CA TYR A 657 -3.23 -22.99 6.89
C TYR A 657 -4.44 -22.07 6.95
N ILE A 658 -5.54 -22.49 6.29
CA ILE A 658 -6.79 -21.72 6.26
C ILE A 658 -7.62 -22.03 7.49
N PHE A 659 -8.24 -21.00 8.10
CA PHE A 659 -9.07 -21.11 9.30
C PHE A 659 -10.25 -20.12 9.29
N GLY A 660 -11.16 -20.33 10.25
CA GLY A 660 -12.18 -19.36 10.63
C GLY A 660 -13.45 -19.38 9.77
N ALA A 661 -14.38 -18.51 10.15
CA ALA A 661 -15.64 -18.31 9.46
C ALA A 661 -15.41 -17.80 8.03
N ARG A 662 -16.16 -18.34 7.08
CA ARG A 662 -16.27 -17.81 5.71
C ARG A 662 -17.33 -16.72 5.63
N VAL A 663 -17.46 -16.02 4.51
CA VAL A 663 -18.45 -14.96 4.33
C VAL A 663 -19.88 -15.47 4.62
N GLU A 664 -20.22 -16.66 4.11
CA GLU A 664 -21.53 -17.28 4.31
C GLU A 664 -21.80 -17.63 5.78
N ASP A 665 -20.76 -17.99 6.54
CA ASP A 665 -20.87 -18.25 7.98
C ASP A 665 -21.13 -16.96 8.74
N ILE A 666 -20.45 -15.87 8.37
CA ILE A 666 -20.64 -14.54 8.99
C ILE A 666 -22.06 -14.04 8.73
N GLU A 667 -22.56 -14.17 7.51
CA GLU A 667 -23.93 -13.78 7.16
C GLU A 667 -24.96 -14.61 7.94
N ARG A 668 -24.74 -15.91 8.05
CA ARG A 668 -25.58 -16.81 8.84
C ARG A 668 -25.58 -16.42 10.32
N LEU A 669 -24.39 -16.20 10.92
CA LEU A 669 -24.26 -15.80 12.31
C LEU A 669 -24.96 -14.47 12.62
N LYS A 670 -24.82 -13.47 11.73
CA LYS A 670 -25.52 -12.19 11.86
C LYS A 670 -27.04 -12.37 11.80
N LYS A 671 -27.52 -13.20 10.88
CA LYS A 671 -28.96 -13.50 10.71
C LYS A 671 -29.56 -14.28 11.88
N GLU A 672 -28.79 -15.18 12.47
CA GLU A 672 -29.19 -15.99 13.64
C GLU A 672 -29.08 -15.23 14.97
N GLY A 673 -28.48 -14.03 14.96
CA GLY A 673 -28.24 -13.21 16.15
C GLY A 673 -26.99 -13.65 16.90
N TYR A 674 -25.81 -13.38 16.35
CA TYR A 674 -24.53 -13.65 16.98
C TYR A 674 -24.41 -13.02 18.36
N ASP A 675 -24.10 -13.84 19.38
CA ASP A 675 -23.95 -13.42 20.77
C ASP A 675 -22.55 -13.83 21.29
N PRO A 676 -21.54 -12.95 21.18
CA PRO A 676 -20.18 -13.25 21.62
C PRO A 676 -20.10 -13.46 23.14
N LYS A 677 -20.96 -12.83 23.92
CA LYS A 677 -20.99 -12.95 25.38
C LYS A 677 -21.27 -14.40 25.81
N LYS A 678 -22.21 -15.06 25.14
CA LYS A 678 -22.52 -16.47 25.44
C LYS A 678 -21.32 -17.38 25.15
N LEU A 679 -20.59 -17.15 24.04
CA LEU A 679 -19.40 -17.93 23.73
C LEU A 679 -18.28 -17.68 24.75
N TYR A 680 -18.09 -16.43 25.13
CA TYR A 680 -17.13 -16.01 26.13
C TYR A 680 -17.43 -16.65 27.50
N GLU A 681 -18.69 -16.62 27.96
CA GLU A 681 -19.10 -17.21 29.23
C GLU A 681 -19.04 -18.75 29.23
N ALA A 682 -19.32 -19.38 28.10
CA ALA A 682 -19.32 -20.83 27.94
C ALA A 682 -17.91 -21.45 27.80
N ASN A 683 -16.91 -20.65 27.43
CA ASN A 683 -15.55 -21.14 27.22
C ASN A 683 -14.54 -20.49 28.18
N PRO A 684 -14.13 -21.22 29.25
CA PRO A 684 -13.20 -20.70 30.26
C PRO A 684 -11.84 -20.25 29.70
N GLU A 685 -11.36 -20.87 28.59
CA GLU A 685 -10.11 -20.51 27.95
C GLU A 685 -10.21 -19.16 27.23
N ILE A 686 -11.29 -18.95 26.48
CA ILE A 686 -11.59 -17.66 25.85
C ILE A 686 -11.73 -16.59 26.93
N LYS A 687 -12.51 -16.87 27.97
CA LYS A 687 -12.73 -15.94 29.08
C LYS A 687 -11.40 -15.54 29.73
N LYS A 688 -10.57 -16.52 30.09
CA LYS A 688 -9.26 -16.27 30.69
C LYS A 688 -8.38 -15.34 29.86
N VAL A 689 -8.38 -15.53 28.53
CA VAL A 689 -7.54 -14.76 27.60
C VAL A 689 -8.09 -13.35 27.42
N VAL A 690 -9.39 -13.20 27.19
CA VAL A 690 -10.02 -11.90 26.99
C VAL A 690 -9.98 -11.05 28.28
N ASP A 691 -10.13 -11.68 29.44
CA ASP A 691 -10.09 -11.00 30.74
C ASP A 691 -8.69 -10.44 31.07
N THR A 692 -7.60 -10.87 30.42
CA THR A 692 -6.28 -10.23 30.57
C THR A 692 -6.28 -8.73 30.29
N LEU A 693 -7.29 -8.24 29.57
CA LEU A 693 -7.52 -6.81 29.35
C LEU A 693 -8.02 -6.06 30.62
N ILE A 694 -8.60 -6.76 31.61
CA ILE A 694 -9.28 -6.13 32.74
C ILE A 694 -8.96 -6.73 34.12
N ASP A 695 -8.24 -7.86 34.17
CA ASP A 695 -7.95 -8.58 35.42
C ASP A 695 -6.67 -8.13 36.13
N GLY A 696 -5.97 -7.13 35.57
CA GLY A 696 -4.70 -6.63 36.09
C GLY A 696 -3.47 -7.42 35.61
N THR A 697 -3.62 -8.34 34.65
CA THR A 697 -2.48 -9.03 34.02
C THR A 697 -1.63 -8.04 33.26
N PHE A 698 -2.24 -7.07 32.58
CA PHE A 698 -1.58 -6.03 31.81
C PHE A 698 -2.00 -4.63 32.25
N ASP A 699 -1.09 -3.65 32.06
CA ASP A 699 -1.30 -2.26 32.43
C ASP A 699 -1.39 -1.36 31.17
N ASP A 700 -2.40 -0.52 31.11
CA ASP A 700 -2.56 0.52 30.10
C ASP A 700 -2.27 1.94 30.63
N ASP A 701 -1.45 2.00 31.70
CA ASP A 701 -1.07 3.25 32.37
C ASP A 701 -2.27 4.07 32.88
N GLY A 702 -3.37 3.38 33.20
CA GLY A 702 -4.61 4.00 33.70
C GLY A 702 -5.40 4.74 32.62
N ALA A 703 -5.28 4.34 31.35
CA ALA A 703 -6.05 4.93 30.25
C ALA A 703 -7.55 4.88 30.51
N GLN A 704 -8.26 5.91 30.07
CA GLN A 704 -9.72 6.05 30.26
C GLN A 704 -10.41 6.28 28.91
N GLY A 705 -11.63 5.75 28.78
CA GLY A 705 -12.46 5.94 27.59
C GLY A 705 -11.95 5.15 26.39
N GLU A 706 -12.18 5.69 25.20
CA GLU A 706 -11.76 5.05 23.95
C GLU A 706 -10.24 4.86 23.90
N GLY A 707 -9.81 3.62 23.65
CA GLY A 707 -8.41 3.23 23.64
C GLY A 707 -7.86 2.75 24.98
N SER A 708 -8.70 2.53 25.99
CA SER A 708 -8.33 1.78 27.19
C SER A 708 -8.53 0.26 26.98
N PHE A 709 -7.81 -0.56 27.74
CA PHE A 709 -8.04 -2.01 27.70
C PHE A 709 -9.46 -2.39 28.17
N ALA A 710 -10.00 -1.67 29.13
CA ALA A 710 -11.38 -1.86 29.56
C ALA A 710 -12.39 -1.58 28.44
N GLU A 711 -12.15 -0.56 27.62
CA GLU A 711 -13.00 -0.25 26.47
C GLU A 711 -12.85 -1.31 25.37
N LEU A 712 -11.65 -1.81 25.10
CA LEU A 712 -11.45 -2.95 24.17
C LEU A 712 -12.22 -4.19 24.63
N HIS A 713 -12.14 -4.53 25.93
CA HIS A 713 -12.90 -5.65 26.49
C HIS A 713 -14.42 -5.44 26.33
N ASN A 714 -14.90 -4.23 26.64
CA ASN A 714 -16.32 -3.90 26.53
C ASN A 714 -16.80 -4.00 25.07
N ALA A 715 -16.01 -3.54 24.10
CA ALA A 715 -16.32 -3.63 22.68
C ALA A 715 -16.47 -5.08 22.18
N LEU A 716 -15.70 -6.01 22.76
CA LEU A 716 -15.81 -7.44 22.43
C LEU A 716 -17.04 -8.10 23.06
N ILE A 717 -17.40 -7.75 24.31
CA ILE A 717 -18.40 -8.51 25.08
C ILE A 717 -19.78 -7.86 25.06
N ASN A 718 -19.87 -6.55 25.14
CA ASN A 718 -21.14 -5.83 25.25
C ASN A 718 -21.45 -4.93 24.04
N GLY A 719 -20.41 -4.62 23.23
CA GLY A 719 -20.49 -3.61 22.19
C GLY A 719 -20.46 -2.19 22.71
N THR A 720 -20.68 -1.25 21.82
CA THR A 720 -20.75 0.19 22.13
C THR A 720 -22.03 0.80 21.52
N SER A 721 -22.28 2.08 21.78
CA SER A 721 -23.45 2.78 21.21
C SER A 721 -23.44 2.85 19.67
N TRP A 722 -22.29 2.62 19.04
CA TRP A 722 -22.09 2.76 17.61
C TRP A 722 -21.57 1.48 16.92
N GLN A 723 -21.27 0.42 17.68
CA GLN A 723 -20.72 -0.84 17.14
C GLN A 723 -21.25 -2.03 17.96
N GLU A 724 -21.71 -3.07 17.27
CA GLU A 724 -22.13 -4.33 17.88
C GLU A 724 -20.96 -5.04 18.59
N ALA A 725 -21.30 -5.89 19.57
CA ALA A 725 -20.30 -6.68 20.31
C ALA A 725 -19.53 -7.59 19.35
N ASP A 726 -18.21 -7.68 19.54
CA ASP A 726 -17.29 -8.47 18.72
C ASP A 726 -17.55 -8.33 17.20
N HIS A 727 -17.69 -7.11 16.75
CA HIS A 727 -18.04 -6.76 15.35
C HIS A 727 -17.22 -7.50 14.30
N TYR A 728 -15.98 -7.87 14.62
CA TYR A 728 -15.05 -8.57 13.73
C TYR A 728 -14.89 -10.06 14.03
N PHE A 729 -15.73 -10.67 14.85
CA PHE A 729 -15.77 -12.11 15.13
C PHE A 729 -14.48 -12.70 15.72
N HIS A 730 -13.81 -11.96 16.60
CA HIS A 730 -12.61 -12.45 17.29
C HIS A 730 -12.90 -13.66 18.16
N ILE A 731 -13.97 -13.59 18.96
CA ILE A 731 -14.34 -14.64 19.92
C ILE A 731 -14.77 -15.92 19.21
N TYR A 732 -15.46 -15.79 18.08
CA TYR A 732 -15.87 -16.93 17.27
C TYR A 732 -14.66 -17.66 16.63
N ASP A 733 -13.74 -16.91 16.02
CA ASP A 733 -12.62 -17.48 15.27
C ASP A 733 -11.44 -17.89 16.14
N LEU A 734 -11.30 -17.39 17.38
CA LEU A 734 -10.14 -17.64 18.24
C LEU A 734 -9.81 -19.12 18.43
N PRO A 735 -10.75 -20.02 18.78
CA PRO A 735 -10.44 -21.45 18.94
C PRO A 735 -9.96 -22.09 17.65
N LEU A 736 -10.59 -21.79 16.52
CA LEU A 736 -10.23 -22.32 15.21
C LEU A 736 -8.83 -21.89 14.79
N TYR A 737 -8.51 -20.64 15.06
CA TYR A 737 -7.20 -20.05 14.77
C TYR A 737 -6.09 -20.67 15.62
N VAL A 738 -6.30 -20.83 16.92
CA VAL A 738 -5.33 -21.46 17.84
C VAL A 738 -5.00 -22.89 17.40
N GLU A 739 -6.02 -23.70 17.10
CA GLU A 739 -5.82 -25.07 16.64
C GLU A 739 -5.05 -25.12 15.30
N THR A 740 -5.30 -24.17 14.42
CA THR A 740 -4.57 -24.05 13.15
C THR A 740 -3.11 -23.68 13.37
N LYS A 741 -2.82 -22.75 14.29
CA LYS A 741 -1.43 -22.44 14.71
C LYS A 741 -0.71 -23.63 15.30
N ILE A 742 -1.37 -24.40 16.13
CA ILE A 742 -0.78 -25.63 16.72
C ILE A 742 -0.47 -26.65 15.64
N ARG A 743 -1.37 -26.81 14.65
CA ARG A 743 -1.11 -27.68 13.49
C ARG A 743 0.11 -27.21 12.69
N ALA A 744 0.20 -25.91 12.39
CA ALA A 744 1.34 -25.34 11.67
C ALA A 744 2.65 -25.52 12.43
N ASN A 745 2.65 -25.32 13.75
CA ASN A 745 3.81 -25.55 14.61
C ASN A 745 4.28 -27.01 14.59
N LYS A 746 3.34 -27.94 14.66
CA LYS A 746 3.62 -29.38 14.59
C LYS A 746 4.19 -29.79 13.22
N ASP A 747 3.59 -29.30 12.13
CA ASP A 747 4.01 -29.61 10.76
C ASP A 747 5.42 -29.10 10.46
N TYR A 748 5.81 -27.97 11.06
CA TYR A 748 7.15 -27.39 10.90
C TYR A 748 8.27 -28.30 11.37
N ALA A 749 8.03 -29.19 12.32
CA ALA A 749 9.02 -30.16 12.80
C ALA A 749 9.50 -31.10 11.67
N ASN A 750 8.66 -31.38 10.67
CA ASN A 750 9.05 -32.09 9.45
C ASN A 750 9.55 -31.08 8.39
N ARG A 751 10.82 -30.68 8.53
CA ARG A 751 11.46 -29.66 7.67
C ARG A 751 11.44 -30.00 6.18
N LYS A 752 11.39 -31.28 5.83
CA LYS A 752 11.33 -31.72 4.43
C LYS A 752 9.95 -31.45 3.82
N GLU A 753 8.90 -31.88 4.49
CA GLU A 753 7.53 -31.67 3.99
C GLU A 753 7.13 -30.18 4.06
N PHE A 754 7.52 -29.47 5.12
CA PHE A 754 7.29 -28.02 5.22
C PHE A 754 8.01 -27.26 4.09
N GLY A 755 9.28 -27.56 3.84
CA GLY A 755 10.06 -26.95 2.74
C GLY A 755 9.50 -27.27 1.35
N LYS A 756 8.91 -28.48 1.18
CA LYS A 756 8.20 -28.84 -0.05
C LYS A 756 6.98 -27.94 -0.27
N LYS A 757 6.14 -27.74 0.75
CA LYS A 757 5.00 -26.82 0.68
C LYS A 757 5.44 -25.38 0.32
N CYS A 758 6.54 -24.90 0.92
CA CYS A 758 7.10 -23.59 0.61
C CYS A 758 7.49 -23.45 -0.87
N LEU A 759 8.16 -24.48 -1.44
CA LEU A 759 8.55 -24.46 -2.85
C LEU A 759 7.34 -24.57 -3.80
N ILE A 760 6.28 -25.32 -3.42
CA ILE A 760 5.02 -25.36 -4.18
C ILE A 760 4.39 -23.96 -4.23
N ASN A 761 4.38 -23.24 -3.12
CA ASN A 761 3.91 -21.85 -3.09
C ASN A 761 4.68 -20.95 -4.07
N ILE A 762 6.01 -21.01 -4.04
CA ILE A 762 6.86 -20.22 -4.98
C ILE A 762 6.55 -20.60 -6.43
N ALA A 763 6.50 -21.90 -6.73
CA ALA A 763 6.27 -22.42 -8.09
C ALA A 763 4.93 -21.93 -8.68
N ASN A 764 3.93 -21.70 -7.85
CA ASN A 764 2.60 -21.33 -8.28
C ASN A 764 2.24 -19.84 -8.02
N ALA A 765 3.25 -19.01 -7.72
CA ALA A 765 3.06 -17.57 -7.48
C ALA A 765 2.96 -16.73 -8.79
N GLY A 766 3.09 -17.32 -9.95
CA GLY A 766 3.14 -16.61 -11.26
C GLY A 766 1.96 -15.68 -11.50
N LYS A 767 0.74 -16.07 -11.08
CA LYS A 767 -0.48 -15.26 -11.18
C LYS A 767 -0.35 -13.90 -10.48
N PHE A 768 0.45 -13.80 -9.42
CA PHE A 768 0.54 -12.62 -8.57
C PHE A 768 1.63 -11.63 -9.00
N SER A 769 2.08 -11.72 -10.25
CA SER A 769 2.90 -10.67 -10.86
C SER A 769 2.08 -9.43 -11.17
N SER A 770 2.60 -8.25 -10.82
CA SER A 770 2.02 -6.98 -11.27
C SER A 770 2.19 -6.75 -12.78
N ASP A 771 3.10 -7.47 -13.45
CA ASP A 771 3.23 -7.43 -14.91
C ASP A 771 1.97 -7.96 -15.59
N ARG A 772 1.44 -9.10 -15.09
CA ARG A 772 0.15 -9.64 -15.55
C ARG A 772 -0.98 -8.62 -15.37
N ALA A 773 -1.09 -8.04 -14.16
CA ALA A 773 -2.14 -7.07 -13.87
C ALA A 773 -2.07 -5.84 -14.78
N ILE A 774 -0.89 -5.28 -14.99
CA ILE A 774 -0.69 -4.11 -15.85
C ILE A 774 -1.02 -4.41 -17.31
N VAL A 775 -0.66 -5.59 -17.81
CA VAL A 775 -1.03 -6.01 -19.17
C VAL A 775 -2.56 -6.17 -19.30
N GLU A 776 -3.23 -6.69 -18.28
CA GLU A 776 -4.70 -6.77 -18.26
C GLU A 776 -5.35 -5.37 -18.25
N TYR A 777 -4.85 -4.42 -17.45
CA TYR A 777 -5.30 -3.02 -17.51
C TYR A 777 -5.07 -2.39 -18.88
N ALA A 778 -3.87 -2.56 -19.44
CA ALA A 778 -3.50 -2.03 -20.75
C ALA A 778 -4.42 -2.53 -21.85
N LYS A 779 -4.75 -3.82 -21.82
CA LYS A 779 -5.60 -4.48 -22.82
C LYS A 779 -7.07 -4.14 -22.65
N ASP A 780 -7.63 -4.30 -21.44
CA ASP A 780 -9.07 -4.36 -21.22
C ASP A 780 -9.69 -3.02 -20.79
N ILE A 781 -8.89 -2.08 -20.25
CA ILE A 781 -9.36 -0.80 -19.71
C ILE A 781 -8.74 0.37 -20.45
N TRP A 782 -7.39 0.43 -20.53
CA TRP A 782 -6.72 1.58 -21.12
C TRP A 782 -6.60 1.51 -22.63
N HIS A 783 -6.64 0.31 -23.22
CA HIS A 783 -6.44 0.06 -24.65
C HIS A 783 -5.14 0.68 -25.17
N THR A 784 -4.05 0.52 -24.41
CA THR A 784 -2.71 0.99 -24.75
C THR A 784 -1.84 -0.14 -25.31
N SER A 785 -0.71 0.23 -25.93
CA SER A 785 0.33 -0.72 -26.31
C SER A 785 1.00 -1.35 -25.09
N TYR A 786 1.59 -2.52 -25.25
CA TYR A 786 2.43 -3.21 -24.26
C TYR A 786 3.38 -4.21 -24.92
N ARG A 787 4.48 -4.50 -24.23
CA ARG A 787 5.44 -5.53 -24.64
C ARG A 787 4.82 -6.92 -24.50
N LYS A 788 4.91 -7.74 -25.54
CA LYS A 788 4.59 -9.18 -25.48
C LYS A 788 5.84 -9.94 -25.02
N VAL A 789 5.70 -10.77 -23.99
CA VAL A 789 6.76 -11.60 -23.40
C VAL A 789 6.54 -13.05 -23.76
#